data_dc5d9e2cc626725a936acfc9a15fc952
#
_entry.id   dc5d9e2cc626725a936acfc9a15fc952
#
_cell.length_a   1.000
_cell.length_b   1.000
_cell.length_c   1.000
_cell.angle_alpha   90.00
_cell.angle_beta   90.00
_cell.angle_gamma   90.00
#
_symmetry.space_group_name_H-M   'P 1'
#
loop_
_entity.id
_entity.type
_entity.pdbx_description
1 polymer ?
#
loop_
_entity_poly.entity_id
_entity_poly.type
_entity_poly.pdbx_seq_one_letter_code
_entity_poly.pdbx_strand_id
1 'polypeptide(L)'
;MKKILSLSLVATAMLLNASETANLEKISVVEIANSVEVTDVSEEQIKSADLADALSKNVPSISIVRRSGIANDIILRGQKKDNINILIDDAKIYGGCPNRMDPATSHVLSNNVQNVKVIEGPYDVENFGTLSGLVKVETKEPTKDVHGEVNLNAGSFGYKKASATTSGGTDKFKLLISASTEESDQYKDGNGDTFYEQQVKKGMKAVPNTMNPMMPATNATYINPNQKAYEKKTVLTKGQYNITDDSEIKASYTANRSDNVLYPTGTMDADYDDSNIYTLGYTVRNLGKLSKELDLDYYYSNVDHPMSTKLRNSGATSYMTAQYKTSMNGQKIKDSFEVANSLVTVGLDTSVRNWKGESFTTNVATGAVTGRTVSLASTDTTNKAAFSKVEKSFGKLDLEVGARYDYTDVDSSDTKKMDRNYDGLNANIFGVYNVDEKMKYFAGVGKSSRVPDARELYSTGMGAQGNSNLEDTKNYEADIGFDKTIGTFKIKPKLFYSELKDYIYNTGTTFQNIDAKIYGLDISGLYALDDHFSFDYGMAYQRGKKDGNYTDKDLAEIPPLKANLALNYEIEKSKYTAEVVAVDRWNEYDSSAKEQELAGYALFNLKYTNQLHKNIGLTLGVDNVFDKVYNSTNTYQDITYASIGSQRVLFNDPGRYGYVNLKYSF
;
A
#
# COMPACT_ATOMS: atom_id res chain seq x y z
N MET A 1 11.20 4.32 30.10
CA MET A 1 9.90 4.81 30.60
C MET A 1 9.95 6.12 31.37
N LYS A 2 10.73 6.32 32.45
CA LYS A 2 10.74 7.60 33.22
C LYS A 2 11.15 8.84 32.42
N LYS A 3 12.07 8.76 31.45
CA LYS A 3 12.52 9.90 30.63
C LYS A 3 11.54 10.28 29.51
N ILE A 4 10.67 9.39 29.09
CA ILE A 4 9.74 9.58 27.98
C ILE A 4 8.42 10.15 28.45
N LEU A 5 7.93 9.73 29.61
CA LEU A 5 6.80 10.40 30.27
C LEU A 5 7.10 11.89 30.52
N SER A 6 8.37 12.25 30.78
CA SER A 6 8.75 13.64 31.00
C SER A 6 8.78 14.48 29.71
N LEU A 7 9.11 13.91 28.52
CA LEU A 7 9.08 14.64 27.26
C LEU A 7 7.63 14.84 26.74
N SER A 8 6.78 13.84 26.85
CA SER A 8 5.36 13.98 26.50
C SER A 8 4.64 14.96 27.41
N LEU A 9 4.97 14.98 28.71
CA LEU A 9 4.45 15.96 29.66
C LEU A 9 4.97 17.39 29.39
N VAL A 10 6.19 17.57 28.88
CA VAL A 10 6.75 18.89 28.55
C VAL A 10 6.11 19.43 27.26
N ALA A 11 5.90 18.61 26.24
CA ALA A 11 5.16 19.01 25.04
C ALA A 11 3.70 19.40 25.38
N THR A 12 3.06 18.64 26.25
CA THR A 12 1.71 18.90 26.76
C THR A 12 1.67 20.19 27.61
N ALA A 13 2.68 20.44 28.45
CA ALA A 13 2.74 21.62 29.32
C ALA A 13 2.93 22.93 28.57
N MET A 14 3.59 22.93 27.41
CA MET A 14 3.79 24.14 26.59
C MET A 14 2.52 24.61 25.87
N LEU A 15 1.54 23.73 25.65
CA LEU A 15 0.29 24.02 24.95
C LEU A 15 -0.90 24.36 25.90
N LEU A 16 -0.76 24.13 27.21
CA LEU A 16 -1.86 24.21 28.18
C LEU A 16 -2.13 25.58 28.79
N ASN A 17 -1.43 26.64 28.38
CA ASN A 17 -1.49 27.96 29.04
C ASN A 17 -2.48 28.97 28.44
N ALA A 18 -3.68 28.56 28.00
CA ALA A 18 -4.72 29.51 27.58
C ALA A 18 -6.12 29.05 28.04
N SER A 19 -6.90 29.96 28.58
CA SER A 19 -8.27 29.71 29.06
C SER A 19 -9.32 30.23 28.09
N GLU A 20 -10.18 29.32 27.57
CA GLU A 20 -11.57 29.56 27.19
C GLU A 20 -12.19 28.23 26.69
N THR A 21 -13.39 27.93 27.12
CA THR A 21 -14.11 26.68 26.83
C THR A 21 -14.90 26.80 25.52
N ALA A 22 -14.42 26.16 24.45
CA ALA A 22 -15.19 25.88 23.24
C ALA A 22 -15.27 24.36 23.03
N ASN A 23 -16.41 23.86 22.56
CA ASN A 23 -16.52 22.47 22.08
C ASN A 23 -15.64 22.33 20.82
N LEU A 24 -14.51 21.64 20.95
CA LEU A 24 -13.59 21.37 19.82
C LEU A 24 -14.10 20.15 19.07
N GLU A 25 -14.40 20.31 17.80
CA GLU A 25 -14.47 19.16 16.88
C GLU A 25 -13.07 18.57 16.72
N LYS A 26 -12.99 17.25 16.46
CA LYS A 26 -11.72 16.55 16.25
C LYS A 26 -11.06 17.11 14.97
N ILE A 27 -10.01 17.91 15.13
CA ILE A 27 -9.27 18.52 14.04
C ILE A 27 -8.02 17.68 13.83
N SER A 28 -7.93 16.92 12.75
CA SER A 28 -6.65 16.31 12.34
C SER A 28 -5.93 17.27 11.40
N VAL A 29 -4.96 17.99 11.95
CA VAL A 29 -4.21 19.03 11.22
C VAL A 29 -3.38 18.41 10.10
N VAL A 30 -2.74 17.28 10.34
CA VAL A 30 -1.97 16.53 9.34
C VAL A 30 -2.89 16.00 8.24
N GLU A 31 -4.03 15.43 8.58
CA GLU A 31 -4.98 14.89 7.60
C GLU A 31 -5.49 15.98 6.65
N ILE A 32 -5.78 17.17 7.14
CA ILE A 32 -6.28 18.27 6.30
C ILE A 32 -5.23 18.75 5.30
N ALA A 33 -3.97 18.84 5.72
CA ALA A 33 -2.93 19.48 4.92
C ALA A 33 -2.06 18.51 4.13
N ASN A 34 -1.73 17.35 4.70
CA ASN A 34 -0.74 16.42 4.13
C ASN A 34 -1.34 15.06 3.72
N SER A 35 -2.65 14.97 3.56
CA SER A 35 -3.30 13.78 3.02
C SER A 35 -3.85 14.00 1.62
N VAL A 36 -4.00 12.87 0.92
CA VAL A 36 -4.81 12.73 -0.29
C VAL A 36 -5.88 11.69 0.02
N GLU A 37 -7.14 12.06 -0.16
CA GLU A 37 -8.27 11.16 0.03
C GLU A 37 -8.81 10.72 -1.33
N VAL A 38 -8.94 9.40 -1.52
CA VAL A 38 -9.52 8.80 -2.71
C VAL A 38 -10.87 8.20 -2.32
N THR A 39 -11.94 8.91 -2.60
CA THR A 39 -13.31 8.55 -2.18
C THR A 39 -14.02 7.62 -3.14
N ASP A 40 -13.64 7.60 -4.41
CA ASP A 40 -14.28 6.73 -5.39
C ASP A 40 -13.29 5.72 -6.00
N VAL A 41 -12.80 4.85 -5.13
CA VAL A 41 -11.97 3.72 -5.56
C VAL A 41 -12.80 2.75 -6.40
N SER A 42 -14.13 2.74 -6.27
CA SER A 42 -15.02 1.80 -6.97
C SER A 42 -15.00 1.98 -8.48
N GLU A 43 -14.84 3.20 -8.99
CA GLU A 43 -14.72 3.46 -10.43
C GLU A 43 -13.42 2.91 -11.04
N GLU A 44 -12.32 2.94 -10.32
CA GLU A 44 -11.04 2.37 -10.78
C GLU A 44 -10.99 0.85 -10.57
N GLN A 45 -11.66 0.35 -9.57
CA GLN A 45 -11.79 -1.07 -9.24
C GLN A 45 -12.68 -1.86 -10.19
N ILE A 46 -13.43 -1.17 -11.01
CA ILE A 46 -14.14 -1.77 -12.15
C ILE A 46 -13.14 -2.45 -13.10
N LYS A 47 -11.91 -1.95 -13.14
CA LYS A 47 -10.87 -2.37 -14.09
C LYS A 47 -9.98 -3.48 -13.58
N SER A 48 -9.80 -3.60 -12.27
CA SER A 48 -8.78 -4.50 -11.68
C SER A 48 -9.13 -4.87 -10.25
N ALA A 49 -8.66 -6.02 -9.83
CA ALA A 49 -8.65 -6.45 -8.43
C ALA A 49 -7.64 -5.69 -7.57
N ASP A 50 -6.87 -4.77 -8.12
CA ASP A 50 -5.66 -4.26 -7.53
C ASP A 50 -5.78 -2.80 -7.09
N LEU A 51 -5.70 -2.58 -5.77
CA LEU A 51 -5.71 -1.23 -5.20
C LEU A 51 -4.51 -0.38 -5.65
N ALA A 52 -3.36 -1.00 -5.96
CA ALA A 52 -2.17 -0.26 -6.39
C ALA A 52 -2.40 0.49 -7.70
N ASP A 53 -3.14 -0.08 -8.65
CA ASP A 53 -3.53 0.60 -9.89
C ASP A 53 -4.38 1.84 -9.61
N ALA A 54 -5.39 1.73 -8.73
CA ALA A 54 -6.25 2.84 -8.35
C ALA A 54 -5.45 3.96 -7.65
N LEU A 55 -4.58 3.61 -6.72
CA LEU A 55 -3.75 4.58 -5.99
C LEU A 55 -2.78 5.30 -6.93
N SER A 56 -2.13 4.57 -7.85
CA SER A 56 -1.15 5.17 -8.76
C SER A 56 -1.78 6.16 -9.75
N LYS A 57 -3.07 6.03 -10.06
CA LYS A 57 -3.81 6.97 -10.91
C LYS A 57 -4.27 8.20 -10.15
N ASN A 58 -4.79 8.01 -8.94
CA ASN A 58 -5.45 9.08 -8.18
C ASN A 58 -4.51 9.87 -7.28
N VAL A 59 -3.33 9.32 -6.93
CA VAL A 59 -2.35 9.96 -6.06
C VAL A 59 -1.06 10.20 -6.85
N PRO A 60 -0.70 11.46 -7.17
CA PRO A 60 0.47 11.76 -8.00
C PRO A 60 1.78 11.22 -7.43
N SER A 61 1.97 11.29 -6.10
CA SER A 61 3.17 10.81 -5.38
C SER A 61 3.30 9.27 -5.32
N ILE A 62 2.25 8.53 -5.71
CA ILE A 62 2.29 7.07 -5.74
C ILE A 62 2.62 6.57 -7.15
N SER A 63 3.62 5.70 -7.24
CA SER A 63 3.95 4.93 -8.45
C SER A 63 3.72 3.44 -8.20
N ILE A 64 3.45 2.70 -9.28
CA ILE A 64 3.21 1.26 -9.21
C ILE A 64 4.50 0.45 -9.42
N VAL A 65 4.62 -0.64 -8.69
CA VAL A 65 5.58 -1.71 -8.95
C VAL A 65 4.80 -2.88 -9.54
N ARG A 66 4.69 -2.91 -10.86
CA ARG A 66 3.92 -3.95 -11.55
C ARG A 66 4.65 -5.28 -11.53
N ARG A 67 3.98 -6.29 -11.05
CA ARG A 67 4.50 -7.66 -10.95
C ARG A 67 3.67 -8.66 -11.74
N SER A 68 2.38 -8.39 -11.87
CA SER A 68 1.38 -9.28 -12.44
C SER A 68 0.15 -8.50 -12.93
N GLY A 69 -0.90 -9.21 -13.30
CA GLY A 69 -2.24 -8.68 -13.49
C GLY A 69 -2.89 -8.18 -12.20
N ILE A 70 -2.51 -8.77 -11.06
CA ILE A 70 -2.87 -8.34 -9.70
C ILE A 70 -1.65 -8.44 -8.78
N ALA A 71 -1.81 -8.08 -7.51
CA ALA A 71 -0.75 -8.15 -6.49
C ALA A 71 0.46 -7.27 -6.82
N ASN A 72 0.18 -6.05 -7.25
CA ASN A 72 1.18 -5.02 -7.48
C ASN A 72 1.44 -4.22 -6.21
N ASP A 73 2.69 -3.81 -6.00
CA ASP A 73 3.10 -2.98 -4.87
C ASP A 73 3.12 -1.51 -5.25
N ILE A 74 3.26 -0.63 -4.27
CA ILE A 74 3.33 0.81 -4.46
C ILE A 74 4.67 1.37 -4.00
N ILE A 75 5.05 2.50 -4.62
CA ILE A 75 6.13 3.38 -4.15
C ILE A 75 5.48 4.70 -3.76
N LEU A 76 5.73 5.16 -2.55
CA LEU A 76 5.30 6.45 -2.04
C LEU A 76 6.53 7.27 -1.67
N ARG A 77 6.69 8.46 -2.28
CA ARG A 77 7.87 9.33 -2.05
C ARG A 77 9.22 8.60 -2.21
N GLY A 78 9.34 7.73 -3.23
CA GLY A 78 10.55 6.97 -3.51
C GLY A 78 10.84 5.84 -2.53
N GLN A 79 9.92 5.50 -1.65
CA GLN A 79 10.05 4.40 -0.69
C GLN A 79 8.96 3.35 -0.91
N LYS A 80 9.22 2.11 -0.55
CA LYS A 80 8.33 0.97 -0.76
C LYS A 80 8.33 0.00 0.41
N LYS A 81 7.53 -1.07 0.30
CA LYS A 81 7.45 -2.18 1.26
C LYS A 81 7.08 -1.70 2.66
N ASP A 82 7.77 -2.21 3.67
CA ASP A 82 7.52 -1.93 5.08
C ASP A 82 7.96 -0.50 5.48
N ASN A 83 8.48 0.31 4.54
CA ASN A 83 8.63 1.76 4.72
C ASN A 83 7.30 2.51 4.59
N ILE A 84 6.28 1.89 3.98
CA ILE A 84 4.92 2.41 3.88
C ILE A 84 4.04 1.58 4.82
N ASN A 85 3.32 2.25 5.71
CA ASN A 85 2.33 1.60 6.55
C ASN A 85 1.00 1.47 5.78
N ILE A 86 0.42 0.28 5.72
CA ILE A 86 -0.87 0.04 5.08
C ILE A 86 -1.80 -0.60 6.11
N LEU A 87 -2.91 0.07 6.39
CA LEU A 87 -3.94 -0.38 7.33
C LEU A 87 -5.25 -0.63 6.59
N ILE A 88 -5.95 -1.68 6.96
CA ILE A 88 -7.30 -2.01 6.48
C ILE A 88 -8.22 -2.06 7.71
N ASP A 89 -9.12 -1.09 7.84
CA ASP A 89 -9.93 -0.90 9.05
C ASP A 89 -9.08 -0.94 10.33
N ASP A 90 -7.98 -0.18 10.35
CA ASP A 90 -6.98 -0.09 11.42
C ASP A 90 -6.18 -1.39 11.71
N ALA A 91 -6.43 -2.48 11.00
CA ALA A 91 -5.66 -3.70 11.08
C ALA A 91 -4.44 -3.68 10.15
N LYS A 92 -3.27 -4.11 10.64
CA LYS A 92 -2.10 -4.38 9.80
C LYS A 92 -2.18 -5.77 9.20
N ILE A 93 -1.77 -5.87 7.93
CA ILE A 93 -1.52 -7.13 7.25
C ILE A 93 -0.18 -7.07 6.54
N TYR A 94 0.57 -8.15 6.63
CA TYR A 94 1.84 -8.32 5.91
C TYR A 94 1.74 -9.50 4.98
N GLY A 95 2.22 -9.35 3.75
CA GLY A 95 2.38 -10.47 2.82
C GLY A 95 3.30 -11.55 3.37
N GLY A 96 3.09 -12.79 2.94
CA GLY A 96 3.93 -13.93 3.26
C GLY A 96 5.22 -13.93 2.44
N CYS A 97 5.18 -13.50 1.19
CA CYS A 97 6.30 -13.57 0.25
C CYS A 97 7.43 -12.59 0.62
N PRO A 98 8.68 -13.07 0.83
CA PRO A 98 9.82 -12.19 1.08
C PRO A 98 10.11 -11.22 -0.06
N ASN A 99 9.64 -11.52 -1.26
CA ASN A 99 9.81 -10.70 -2.46
C ASN A 99 8.60 -9.81 -2.75
N ARG A 100 7.64 -9.70 -1.80
CA ARG A 100 6.45 -8.84 -1.93
C ARG A 100 5.61 -9.16 -3.17
N MET A 101 5.42 -10.46 -3.45
CA MET A 101 4.50 -10.91 -4.50
C MET A 101 3.03 -10.87 -4.05
N ASP A 102 2.81 -10.67 -2.76
CA ASP A 102 1.53 -10.50 -2.07
C ASP A 102 1.58 -9.25 -1.15
N PRO A 103 1.74 -8.04 -1.70
CA PRO A 103 1.78 -6.83 -0.90
C PRO A 103 0.45 -6.60 -0.17
N ALA A 104 0.46 -5.81 0.91
CA ALA A 104 -0.76 -5.52 1.67
C ALA A 104 -1.91 -4.96 0.80
N THR A 105 -1.60 -4.25 -0.29
CA THR A 105 -2.56 -3.75 -1.27
C THR A 105 -3.35 -4.86 -1.97
N SER A 106 -2.79 -6.06 -2.15
CA SER A 106 -3.47 -7.19 -2.81
C SER A 106 -4.53 -7.86 -1.94
N HIS A 107 -4.49 -7.64 -0.62
CA HIS A 107 -5.47 -8.16 0.33
C HIS A 107 -6.66 -7.22 0.55
N VAL A 108 -6.63 -6.03 -0.05
CA VAL A 108 -7.76 -5.10 -0.04
C VAL A 108 -8.85 -5.62 -0.99
N LEU A 109 -10.07 -5.65 -0.48
CA LEU A 109 -11.25 -6.03 -1.26
C LEU A 109 -11.83 -4.80 -1.93
N SER A 110 -11.46 -4.62 -3.18
CA SER A 110 -11.74 -3.40 -3.93
C SER A 110 -13.22 -2.97 -3.96
N ASN A 111 -14.18 -3.90 -4.02
CA ASN A 111 -15.61 -3.58 -4.00
C ASN A 111 -16.15 -3.17 -2.63
N ASN A 112 -15.34 -3.28 -1.58
CA ASN A 112 -15.73 -2.98 -0.21
C ASN A 112 -15.11 -1.70 0.33
N VAL A 113 -14.22 -1.08 -0.41
CA VAL A 113 -13.58 0.17 0.00
C VAL A 113 -14.58 1.31 -0.03
N GLN A 114 -14.67 2.06 1.06
CA GLN A 114 -15.41 3.30 1.14
C GLN A 114 -14.54 4.48 0.73
N ASN A 115 -13.35 4.57 1.35
CA ASN A 115 -12.34 5.55 0.97
C ASN A 115 -10.92 4.99 1.24
N VAL A 116 -9.93 5.63 0.64
CA VAL A 116 -8.51 5.43 0.97
C VAL A 116 -7.90 6.78 1.28
N LYS A 117 -7.31 6.89 2.46
CA LYS A 117 -6.58 8.08 2.88
C LYS A 117 -5.08 7.81 2.83
N VAL A 118 -4.35 8.60 2.07
CA VAL A 118 -2.89 8.55 1.99
C VAL A 118 -2.33 9.75 2.76
N ILE A 119 -1.66 9.50 3.88
CA ILE A 119 -0.93 10.49 4.65
C ILE A 119 0.53 10.35 4.27
N GLU A 120 1.12 11.42 3.75
CA GLU A 120 2.49 11.41 3.28
C GLU A 120 3.45 11.91 4.37
N GLY A 121 4.63 11.28 4.44
CA GLY A 121 5.66 11.61 5.42
C GLY A 121 5.49 10.96 6.80
N PRO A 122 6.42 11.24 7.73
CA PRO A 122 6.52 10.57 9.02
C PRO A 122 5.63 11.21 10.11
N TYR A 123 4.39 11.50 9.78
CA TYR A 123 3.49 12.26 10.66
C TYR A 123 2.48 11.41 11.44
N ASP A 124 2.49 10.10 11.27
CA ASP A 124 1.65 9.18 12.03
C ASP A 124 2.40 8.65 13.26
N VAL A 125 1.94 9.05 14.45
CA VAL A 125 2.46 8.55 15.73
C VAL A 125 1.56 7.49 16.37
N GLU A 126 0.38 7.23 15.81
CA GLU A 126 -0.56 6.25 16.36
C GLU A 126 -0.23 4.82 15.95
N ASN A 127 0.58 4.62 14.88
CA ASN A 127 0.87 3.31 14.33
C ASN A 127 2.37 3.04 14.19
N PHE A 128 2.77 1.80 14.46
CA PHE A 128 4.15 1.34 14.38
C PHE A 128 4.64 1.27 12.93
N GLY A 129 5.86 1.73 12.67
CA GLY A 129 6.58 1.50 11.42
C GLY A 129 6.19 2.39 10.25
N THR A 130 5.58 3.57 10.49
CA THR A 130 5.31 4.55 9.43
C THR A 130 6.56 5.36 9.12
N LEU A 131 7.26 5.05 8.02
CA LEU A 131 8.51 5.74 7.65
C LEU A 131 8.29 6.81 6.58
N SER A 132 7.67 6.49 5.45
CA SER A 132 7.41 7.41 4.33
C SER A 132 5.98 7.88 4.23
N GLY A 133 5.07 7.20 4.91
CA GLY A 133 3.65 7.54 4.92
C GLY A 133 2.75 6.37 5.32
N LEU A 134 1.47 6.69 5.45
CA LEU A 134 0.39 5.78 5.82
C LEU A 134 -0.65 5.73 4.70
N VAL A 135 -1.05 4.52 4.31
CA VAL A 135 -2.22 4.27 3.46
C VAL A 135 -3.29 3.62 4.34
N LYS A 136 -4.32 4.38 4.68
CA LYS A 136 -5.44 3.91 5.48
C LYS A 136 -6.61 3.59 4.56
N VAL A 137 -6.98 2.31 4.50
CA VAL A 137 -8.13 1.82 3.74
C VAL A 137 -9.29 1.64 4.69
N GLU A 138 -10.37 2.35 4.45
CA GLU A 138 -11.61 2.22 5.18
C GLU A 138 -12.64 1.47 4.35
N THR A 139 -13.18 0.37 4.87
CA THR A 139 -14.21 -0.41 4.19
C THR A 139 -15.60 0.14 4.53
N LYS A 140 -16.58 -0.17 3.67
CA LYS A 140 -17.98 0.27 3.84
C LYS A 140 -18.51 -0.08 5.22
N GLU A 141 -19.26 0.85 5.82
CA GLU A 141 -19.83 0.71 7.15
C GLU A 141 -21.26 0.10 7.10
N PRO A 142 -21.64 -0.69 8.11
CA PRO A 142 -23.00 -1.19 8.25
C PRO A 142 -24.00 -0.07 8.49
N THR A 143 -25.17 -0.14 7.85
CA THR A 143 -26.23 0.87 7.94
C THR A 143 -27.50 0.32 8.55
N LYS A 144 -28.38 1.22 9.02
CA LYS A 144 -29.71 0.87 9.53
C LYS A 144 -30.67 0.50 8.39
N ASP A 145 -30.70 1.36 7.37
CA ASP A 145 -31.60 1.17 6.23
C ASP A 145 -31.08 0.04 5.33
N VAL A 146 -31.98 -0.81 4.89
CA VAL A 146 -31.64 -1.90 3.99
C VAL A 146 -31.31 -1.31 2.63
N HIS A 147 -30.09 -1.55 2.19
CA HIS A 147 -29.63 -1.23 0.84
C HIS A 147 -28.61 -2.25 0.36
N GLY A 148 -28.38 -2.26 -0.92
CA GLY A 148 -27.38 -3.13 -1.48
C GLY A 148 -27.03 -2.75 -2.91
N GLU A 149 -25.99 -3.40 -3.40
CA GLU A 149 -25.52 -3.26 -4.78
C GLU A 149 -25.04 -4.58 -5.35
N VAL A 150 -25.28 -4.77 -6.64
CA VAL A 150 -24.70 -5.85 -7.43
C VAL A 150 -23.94 -5.22 -8.58
N ASN A 151 -22.69 -5.64 -8.79
CA ASN A 151 -21.84 -5.17 -9.88
C ASN A 151 -21.46 -6.35 -10.77
N LEU A 152 -21.60 -6.16 -12.08
CA LEU A 152 -21.15 -7.09 -13.11
C LEU A 152 -20.14 -6.36 -13.99
N ASN A 153 -18.93 -6.89 -14.07
CA ASN A 153 -17.84 -6.29 -14.84
C ASN A 153 -17.33 -7.29 -15.87
N ALA A 154 -17.01 -6.78 -17.05
CA ALA A 154 -16.29 -7.52 -18.08
C ALA A 154 -15.24 -6.60 -18.72
N GLY A 155 -14.14 -7.18 -19.20
CA GLY A 155 -13.07 -6.40 -19.82
C GLY A 155 -12.25 -7.23 -20.81
N SER A 156 -11.27 -6.54 -21.41
CA SER A 156 -10.26 -7.18 -22.25
C SER A 156 -9.55 -8.29 -21.48
N PHE A 157 -8.89 -9.18 -22.19
CA PHE A 157 -8.11 -10.28 -21.62
C PHE A 157 -8.95 -11.26 -20.78
N GLY A 158 -10.21 -11.50 -21.20
CA GLY A 158 -11.10 -12.44 -20.51
C GLY A 158 -11.52 -12.03 -19.10
N TYR A 159 -11.25 -10.76 -18.69
CA TYR A 159 -11.60 -10.28 -17.36
C TYR A 159 -13.11 -10.33 -17.12
N LYS A 160 -13.49 -10.90 -15.98
CA LYS A 160 -14.87 -10.95 -15.49
C LYS A 160 -14.86 -10.79 -13.98
N LYS A 161 -15.84 -10.04 -13.45
CA LYS A 161 -16.09 -9.91 -12.01
C LYS A 161 -17.57 -9.81 -11.75
N ALA A 162 -18.00 -10.49 -10.70
CA ALA A 162 -19.32 -10.32 -10.11
C ALA A 162 -19.13 -10.01 -8.61
N SER A 163 -19.81 -9.01 -8.10
CA SER A 163 -19.83 -8.69 -6.68
C SER A 163 -21.21 -8.30 -6.21
N ALA A 164 -21.49 -8.60 -4.95
CA ALA A 164 -22.72 -8.20 -4.28
C ALA A 164 -22.40 -7.73 -2.87
N THR A 165 -22.98 -6.60 -2.47
CA THR A 165 -22.90 -6.04 -1.13
C THR A 165 -24.29 -5.71 -0.65
N THR A 166 -24.62 -6.05 0.60
CA THR A 166 -25.86 -5.65 1.23
C THR A 166 -25.61 -5.24 2.68
N SER A 167 -26.35 -4.25 3.14
CA SER A 167 -26.33 -3.80 4.51
C SER A 167 -27.73 -3.51 5.00
N GLY A 168 -27.95 -3.62 6.31
CA GLY A 168 -29.20 -3.30 6.96
C GLY A 168 -29.19 -3.64 8.44
N GLY A 169 -30.20 -3.16 9.19
CA GLY A 169 -30.28 -3.43 10.61
C GLY A 169 -31.33 -2.63 11.35
N THR A 170 -30.99 -2.34 12.60
CA THR A 170 -31.78 -1.53 13.53
C THR A 170 -30.88 -0.46 14.15
N ASP A 171 -31.44 0.37 15.05
CA ASP A 171 -30.62 1.32 15.80
C ASP A 171 -29.59 0.64 16.71
N LYS A 172 -29.88 -0.62 17.15
CA LYS A 172 -28.98 -1.38 18.03
C LYS A 172 -27.99 -2.28 17.29
N PHE A 173 -28.44 -2.92 16.22
CA PHE A 173 -27.59 -3.88 15.49
C PHE A 173 -27.65 -3.62 14.00
N LYS A 174 -26.49 -3.51 13.37
CA LYS A 174 -26.33 -3.34 11.93
C LYS A 174 -25.37 -4.39 11.40
N LEU A 175 -25.61 -4.85 10.18
CA LEU A 175 -24.81 -5.87 9.51
C LEU A 175 -24.56 -5.49 8.05
N LEU A 176 -23.34 -5.67 7.61
CA LEU A 176 -22.93 -5.61 6.20
C LEU A 176 -22.31 -6.93 5.79
N ILE A 177 -22.70 -7.43 4.62
CA ILE A 177 -22.09 -8.61 3.98
C ILE A 177 -21.77 -8.25 2.55
N SER A 178 -20.58 -8.60 2.10
CA SER A 178 -20.13 -8.42 0.73
C SER A 178 -19.34 -9.63 0.26
N ALA A 179 -19.53 -10.01 -1.01
CA ALA A 179 -18.78 -11.07 -1.64
C ALA A 179 -18.45 -10.72 -3.09
N SER A 180 -17.33 -11.23 -3.59
CA SER A 180 -16.98 -11.11 -5.00
C SER A 180 -16.26 -12.34 -5.54
N THR A 181 -16.34 -12.52 -6.84
CA THR A 181 -15.51 -13.46 -7.61
C THR A 181 -15.03 -12.78 -8.87
N GLU A 182 -13.78 -12.98 -9.23
CA GLU A 182 -13.16 -12.40 -10.42
C GLU A 182 -12.09 -13.32 -11.00
N GLU A 183 -11.88 -13.22 -12.31
CA GLU A 183 -10.87 -13.95 -13.05
C GLU A 183 -10.36 -13.13 -14.23
N SER A 184 -9.14 -13.41 -14.68
CA SER A 184 -8.56 -12.82 -15.89
C SER A 184 -7.60 -13.78 -16.56
N ASP A 185 -7.52 -13.72 -17.88
CA ASP A 185 -6.43 -14.28 -18.66
C ASP A 185 -5.19 -13.39 -18.56
N GLN A 186 -4.08 -13.83 -19.17
CA GLN A 186 -2.88 -13.02 -19.30
C GLN A 186 -3.19 -11.75 -20.09
N TYR A 187 -2.81 -10.58 -19.56
CA TYR A 187 -2.96 -9.37 -20.37
C TYR A 187 -2.03 -9.40 -21.58
N LYS A 188 -2.37 -8.64 -22.59
CA LYS A 188 -1.51 -8.39 -23.76
C LYS A 188 -0.89 -7.02 -23.66
N ASP A 189 0.38 -6.91 -24.02
CA ASP A 189 1.06 -5.63 -24.13
C ASP A 189 0.64 -4.87 -25.41
N GLY A 190 1.19 -3.67 -25.64
CA GLY A 190 0.88 -2.87 -26.82
C GLY A 190 1.37 -3.48 -28.15
N ASN A 191 2.12 -4.59 -28.13
CA ASN A 191 2.44 -5.38 -29.33
C ASN A 191 1.45 -6.53 -29.53
N GLY A 192 0.50 -6.71 -28.61
CA GLY A 192 -0.43 -7.82 -28.60
C GLY A 192 0.10 -9.10 -27.97
N ASP A 193 1.25 -9.05 -27.27
CA ASP A 193 1.90 -10.22 -26.68
C ASP A 193 1.39 -10.51 -25.26
N THR A 194 0.95 -11.74 -25.03
CA THR A 194 0.64 -12.30 -23.70
C THR A 194 1.90 -12.47 -22.85
N PHE A 195 1.75 -12.81 -21.56
CA PHE A 195 2.89 -13.18 -20.72
C PHE A 195 3.75 -14.27 -21.34
N TYR A 196 3.11 -15.33 -21.83
CA TYR A 196 3.78 -16.44 -22.48
C TYR A 196 4.55 -15.98 -23.74
N GLU A 197 3.92 -15.21 -24.62
CA GLU A 197 4.54 -14.73 -25.85
C GLU A 197 5.71 -13.80 -25.58
N GLN A 198 5.60 -12.90 -24.59
CA GLN A 198 6.73 -12.09 -24.12
C GLN A 198 7.87 -12.96 -23.59
N GLN A 199 7.57 -14.01 -22.79
CA GLN A 199 8.57 -14.94 -22.28
C GLN A 199 9.32 -15.64 -23.41
N VAL A 200 8.59 -16.13 -24.42
CA VAL A 200 9.17 -16.81 -25.59
C VAL A 200 10.03 -15.86 -26.43
N LYS A 201 9.49 -14.69 -26.78
CA LYS A 201 10.22 -13.66 -27.56
C LYS A 201 11.49 -13.19 -26.89
N LYS A 202 11.46 -13.09 -25.56
CA LYS A 202 12.63 -12.70 -24.75
C LYS A 202 13.57 -13.87 -24.43
N GLY A 203 13.26 -15.10 -24.86
CA GLY A 203 14.11 -16.28 -24.65
C GLY A 203 14.37 -16.56 -23.16
N MET A 204 13.37 -16.39 -22.31
CA MET A 204 13.51 -16.49 -20.85
C MET A 204 14.05 -17.84 -20.40
N LYS A 205 15.11 -17.78 -19.57
CA LYS A 205 15.70 -18.93 -18.89
C LYS A 205 15.65 -18.69 -17.37
N ALA A 206 15.47 -19.77 -16.63
CA ALA A 206 15.63 -19.70 -15.18
C ALA A 206 17.06 -19.27 -14.84
N VAL A 207 17.24 -18.46 -13.80
CA VAL A 207 18.56 -18.17 -13.26
C VAL A 207 19.20 -19.48 -12.80
N PRO A 208 20.45 -19.79 -13.17
CA PRO A 208 21.14 -20.97 -12.67
C PRO A 208 21.11 -20.99 -11.14
N ASN A 209 20.89 -22.16 -10.56
CA ASN A 209 20.94 -22.31 -9.12
C ASN A 209 22.32 -21.90 -8.60
N THR A 210 22.38 -20.84 -7.82
CA THR A 210 23.66 -20.34 -7.26
C THR A 210 24.33 -21.36 -6.32
N MET A 211 23.56 -22.32 -5.78
CA MET A 211 24.08 -23.42 -4.97
C MET A 211 24.58 -24.60 -5.80
N ASN A 212 24.19 -24.71 -7.05
CA ASN A 212 24.72 -25.71 -7.99
C ASN A 212 24.89 -25.11 -9.39
N PRO A 213 26.02 -24.43 -9.67
CA PRO A 213 26.30 -23.78 -10.95
C PRO A 213 26.37 -24.75 -12.16
N MET A 214 26.44 -26.04 -11.91
CA MET A 214 26.50 -27.08 -12.95
C MET A 214 25.12 -27.53 -13.45
N MET A 215 24.01 -27.08 -12.83
CA MET A 215 22.69 -27.32 -13.37
C MET A 215 22.40 -26.38 -14.55
N PRO A 216 22.03 -26.90 -15.72
CA PRO A 216 21.72 -26.08 -16.87
C PRO A 216 20.50 -25.18 -16.54
N ALA A 217 20.55 -23.93 -16.99
CA ALA A 217 19.40 -23.04 -16.93
C ALA A 217 18.25 -23.67 -17.74
N THR A 218 17.16 -24.01 -17.06
CA THR A 218 15.96 -24.57 -17.69
C THR A 218 15.07 -23.43 -18.19
N ASN A 219 14.22 -23.73 -19.18
CA ASN A 219 13.26 -22.77 -19.73
C ASN A 219 12.23 -22.37 -18.63
N ALA A 220 12.10 -21.08 -18.38
CA ALA A 220 11.21 -20.51 -17.37
C ALA A 220 9.82 -20.11 -17.95
N THR A 221 9.55 -20.41 -19.22
CA THR A 221 8.22 -20.13 -19.83
C THR A 221 7.14 -21.03 -19.25
N TYR A 222 5.90 -20.58 -19.35
CA TYR A 222 4.75 -21.39 -18.93
C TYR A 222 4.63 -22.67 -19.74
N ILE A 223 4.17 -23.78 -19.11
CA ILE A 223 3.85 -25.03 -19.79
C ILE A 223 2.61 -24.83 -20.68
N ASN A 224 1.58 -24.16 -20.14
CA ASN A 224 0.37 -23.84 -20.86
C ASN A 224 0.38 -22.37 -21.31
N PRO A 225 0.45 -22.08 -22.62
CA PRO A 225 0.42 -20.71 -23.12
C PRO A 225 -0.88 -19.95 -22.79
N ASN A 226 -1.97 -20.67 -22.57
CA ASN A 226 -3.28 -20.11 -22.25
C ASN A 226 -3.61 -20.19 -20.75
N GLN A 227 -2.60 -20.27 -19.87
CA GLN A 227 -2.81 -20.26 -18.43
C GLN A 227 -3.49 -18.96 -18.01
N LYS A 228 -4.59 -19.05 -17.24
CA LYS A 228 -5.21 -17.86 -16.63
C LYS A 228 -4.19 -17.12 -15.77
N ALA A 229 -4.29 -15.80 -15.73
CA ALA A 229 -3.39 -14.95 -14.94
C ALA A 229 -3.72 -15.03 -13.46
N TYR A 230 -4.99 -15.16 -13.10
CA TYR A 230 -5.45 -15.35 -11.73
C TYR A 230 -6.95 -15.68 -11.66
N GLU A 231 -7.35 -16.23 -10.51
CA GLU A 231 -8.73 -16.31 -10.02
C GLU A 231 -8.75 -15.77 -8.59
N LYS A 232 -9.75 -14.94 -8.22
CA LYS A 232 -9.85 -14.34 -6.90
C LYS A 232 -11.28 -14.36 -6.38
N LYS A 233 -11.45 -14.72 -5.09
CA LYS A 233 -12.72 -14.71 -4.37
C LYS A 233 -12.54 -13.98 -3.06
N THR A 234 -13.53 -13.17 -2.70
CA THR A 234 -13.44 -12.34 -1.49
C THR A 234 -14.77 -12.35 -0.73
N VAL A 235 -14.66 -12.23 0.59
CA VAL A 235 -15.81 -12.04 1.50
C VAL A 235 -15.45 -11.00 2.53
N LEU A 236 -16.39 -10.09 2.83
CA LEU A 236 -16.38 -9.21 3.99
C LEU A 236 -17.68 -9.36 4.75
N THR A 237 -17.60 -9.49 6.05
CA THR A 237 -18.72 -9.32 6.97
C THR A 237 -18.34 -8.32 8.05
N LYS A 238 -19.14 -7.29 8.27
CA LYS A 238 -18.92 -6.28 9.31
C LYS A 238 -20.21 -6.09 10.10
N GLY A 239 -20.14 -6.24 11.42
CA GLY A 239 -21.23 -6.03 12.36
C GLY A 239 -20.95 -4.86 13.29
N GLN A 240 -21.98 -4.11 13.64
CA GLN A 240 -21.96 -3.06 14.65
C GLN A 240 -23.10 -3.29 15.65
N TYR A 241 -22.77 -3.20 16.93
CA TYR A 241 -23.76 -3.29 18.02
C TYR A 241 -23.62 -2.08 18.95
N ASN A 242 -24.65 -1.25 18.99
CA ASN A 242 -24.73 -0.10 19.90
C ASN A 242 -25.23 -0.58 21.26
N ILE A 243 -24.36 -0.56 22.27
CA ILE A 243 -24.70 -0.93 23.64
C ILE A 243 -25.54 0.17 24.25
N THR A 244 -25.11 1.41 24.07
CA THR A 244 -25.82 2.66 24.40
C THR A 244 -25.66 3.64 23.24
N ASP A 245 -26.24 4.85 23.35
CA ASP A 245 -26.05 5.91 22.36
C ASP A 245 -24.59 6.39 22.29
N ASP A 246 -23.83 6.23 23.40
CA ASP A 246 -22.43 6.64 23.51
C ASP A 246 -21.43 5.46 23.42
N SER A 247 -21.89 4.22 23.24
CA SER A 247 -20.97 3.08 23.21
C SER A 247 -21.35 2.03 22.19
N GLU A 248 -20.35 1.54 21.46
CA GLU A 248 -20.52 0.57 20.39
C GLU A 248 -19.42 -0.49 20.34
N ILE A 249 -19.76 -1.67 19.85
CA ILE A 249 -18.82 -2.72 19.45
C ILE A 249 -18.92 -2.88 17.94
N LYS A 250 -17.77 -2.89 17.27
CA LYS A 250 -17.64 -3.24 15.86
C LYS A 250 -16.79 -4.51 15.70
N ALA A 251 -17.20 -5.40 14.83
CA ALA A 251 -16.41 -6.57 14.49
C ALA A 251 -16.46 -6.81 12.98
N SER A 252 -15.32 -7.19 12.40
CA SER A 252 -15.26 -7.54 10.99
C SER A 252 -14.47 -8.82 10.73
N TYR A 253 -14.81 -9.47 9.62
CA TYR A 253 -14.06 -10.56 9.03
C TYR A 253 -13.92 -10.32 7.54
N THR A 254 -12.68 -10.32 7.06
CA THR A 254 -12.32 -10.20 5.65
C THR A 254 -11.53 -11.43 5.23
N ALA A 255 -11.93 -12.06 4.12
CA ALA A 255 -11.20 -13.18 3.53
C ALA A 255 -10.89 -12.91 2.06
N ASN A 256 -9.67 -13.19 1.66
CA ASN A 256 -9.22 -13.23 0.26
C ASN A 256 -8.71 -14.63 -0.06
N ARG A 257 -9.09 -15.15 -1.23
CA ARG A 257 -8.64 -16.43 -1.79
C ARG A 257 -8.30 -16.18 -3.25
N SER A 258 -7.02 -16.26 -3.58
CA SER A 258 -6.54 -16.09 -4.94
C SER A 258 -5.82 -17.35 -5.39
N ASP A 259 -6.14 -17.85 -6.57
CA ASP A 259 -5.55 -19.06 -7.13
C ASP A 259 -4.72 -18.73 -8.38
N ASN A 260 -3.60 -19.44 -8.55
CA ASN A 260 -2.77 -19.43 -9.76
C ASN A 260 -2.34 -18.02 -10.20
N VAL A 261 -1.88 -17.17 -9.27
CA VAL A 261 -1.43 -15.80 -9.62
C VAL A 261 -0.09 -15.87 -10.35
N LEU A 262 -0.10 -15.46 -11.62
CA LEU A 262 1.09 -15.51 -12.48
C LEU A 262 1.98 -14.29 -12.28
N TYR A 263 3.30 -14.54 -12.16
CA TYR A 263 4.35 -13.52 -12.07
C TYR A 263 5.32 -13.66 -13.25
N PRO A 264 4.99 -13.09 -14.41
CA PRO A 264 5.68 -13.38 -15.67
C PRO A 264 7.17 -13.06 -15.66
N THR A 265 7.61 -12.08 -14.89
CA THR A 265 9.03 -11.69 -14.76
C THR A 265 9.83 -12.64 -13.88
N GLY A 266 9.15 -13.39 -13.00
CA GLY A 266 9.77 -14.33 -12.07
C GLY A 266 9.95 -15.73 -12.67
N THR A 267 10.51 -16.63 -11.87
CA THR A 267 10.65 -18.06 -12.19
C THR A 267 9.60 -18.92 -11.49
N MET A 268 8.79 -18.34 -10.62
CA MET A 268 7.76 -18.98 -9.81
C MET A 268 6.46 -18.17 -9.86
N ASP A 269 5.35 -18.86 -9.69
CA ASP A 269 4.01 -18.27 -9.60
C ASP A 269 3.38 -18.66 -8.26
N ALA A 270 2.39 -17.91 -7.78
CA ALA A 270 1.67 -18.33 -6.59
C ALA A 270 0.69 -19.45 -6.93
N ASP A 271 0.79 -20.56 -6.20
CA ASP A 271 -0.21 -21.63 -6.30
C ASP A 271 -1.55 -21.12 -5.76
N TYR A 272 -1.49 -20.37 -4.66
CA TYR A 272 -2.60 -19.60 -4.09
C TYR A 272 -2.05 -18.43 -3.25
N ASP A 273 -2.92 -17.49 -2.88
CA ASP A 273 -2.66 -16.40 -1.96
C ASP A 273 -3.89 -16.20 -1.07
N ASP A 274 -3.84 -16.79 0.12
CA ASP A 274 -4.93 -16.82 1.06
C ASP A 274 -4.67 -15.91 2.25
N SER A 275 -5.62 -15.01 2.52
CA SER A 275 -5.54 -14.14 3.69
C SER A 275 -6.85 -14.05 4.46
N ASN A 276 -6.72 -13.77 5.76
CA ASN A 276 -7.82 -13.46 6.65
C ASN A 276 -7.46 -12.25 7.52
N ILE A 277 -8.42 -11.37 7.74
CA ILE A 277 -8.32 -10.23 8.65
C ILE A 277 -9.55 -10.25 9.55
N TYR A 278 -9.32 -10.17 10.86
CA TYR A 278 -10.35 -10.03 11.88
C TYR A 278 -10.11 -8.75 12.65
N THR A 279 -11.14 -7.97 12.87
CA THR A 279 -11.08 -6.77 13.73
C THR A 279 -12.16 -6.82 14.78
N LEU A 280 -11.86 -6.27 15.95
CA LEU A 280 -12.82 -6.05 17.04
C LEU A 280 -12.47 -4.72 17.69
N GLY A 281 -13.40 -3.77 17.63
CA GLY A 281 -13.28 -2.46 18.24
C GLY A 281 -14.39 -2.24 19.27
N TYR A 282 -14.06 -1.58 20.36
CA TYR A 282 -15.00 -1.06 21.35
C TYR A 282 -14.74 0.41 21.56
N THR A 283 -15.72 1.24 21.26
CA THR A 283 -15.64 2.70 21.43
C THR A 283 -16.66 3.15 22.46
N VAL A 284 -16.22 4.01 23.38
CA VAL A 284 -17.08 4.72 24.34
C VAL A 284 -16.81 6.20 24.24
N ARG A 285 -17.89 6.99 24.10
CA ARG A 285 -17.82 8.44 24.05
C ARG A 285 -18.37 9.06 25.34
N ASN A 286 -17.97 10.29 25.62
CA ASN A 286 -18.48 11.08 26.75
C ASN A 286 -18.27 10.40 28.12
N LEU A 287 -17.11 9.75 28.34
CA LEU A 287 -16.74 9.14 29.60
C LEU A 287 -16.34 10.18 30.66
N GLY A 288 -17.33 10.69 31.37
CA GLY A 288 -17.14 11.69 32.43
C GLY A 288 -16.84 13.09 31.87
N LYS A 289 -16.08 13.90 32.65
CA LYS A 289 -15.84 15.31 32.29
C LYS A 289 -14.65 15.53 31.37
N LEU A 290 -13.74 14.58 31.26
CA LEU A 290 -12.46 14.75 30.58
C LEU A 290 -12.38 13.91 29.30
N SER A 291 -12.71 12.62 29.34
CA SER A 291 -12.61 11.74 28.19
C SER A 291 -13.74 11.98 27.20
N LYS A 292 -13.40 12.31 25.98
CA LYS A 292 -14.32 12.42 24.85
C LYS A 292 -14.59 11.08 24.20
N GLU A 293 -13.53 10.30 23.98
CA GLU A 293 -13.59 9.02 23.28
C GLU A 293 -12.48 8.09 23.76
N LEU A 294 -12.87 6.90 24.20
CA LEU A 294 -12.00 5.80 24.54
C LEU A 294 -12.20 4.68 23.52
N ASP A 295 -11.14 4.30 22.83
CA ASP A 295 -11.12 3.21 21.87
C ASP A 295 -10.27 2.05 22.39
N LEU A 296 -10.80 0.84 22.25
CA LEU A 296 -10.10 -0.43 22.48
C LEU A 296 -10.16 -1.25 21.21
N ASP A 297 -9.04 -1.45 20.56
CA ASP A 297 -8.96 -2.15 19.29
C ASP A 297 -8.13 -3.43 19.41
N TYR A 298 -8.61 -4.47 18.76
CA TYR A 298 -7.90 -5.73 18.55
C TYR A 298 -8.01 -6.13 17.09
N TYR A 299 -6.91 -6.63 16.52
CA TYR A 299 -6.93 -7.25 15.22
C TYR A 299 -6.05 -8.48 15.15
N TYR A 300 -6.42 -9.38 14.24
CA TYR A 300 -5.61 -10.52 13.82
C TYR A 300 -5.64 -10.62 12.31
N SER A 301 -4.48 -10.80 11.70
CA SER A 301 -4.37 -11.09 10.27
C SER A 301 -3.41 -12.24 10.01
N ASN A 302 -3.64 -13.00 8.92
CA ASN A 302 -2.69 -13.99 8.45
C ASN A 302 -2.69 -14.10 6.93
N VAL A 303 -1.57 -14.53 6.39
CA VAL A 303 -1.37 -14.81 4.96
C VAL A 303 -0.63 -16.14 4.81
N ASP A 304 -1.09 -16.98 3.88
CA ASP A 304 -0.42 -18.19 3.41
C ASP A 304 -0.20 -18.07 1.90
N HIS A 305 1.08 -18.00 1.49
CA HIS A 305 1.48 -17.70 0.12
C HIS A 305 2.56 -18.67 -0.37
N PRO A 306 2.19 -19.85 -0.92
CA PRO A 306 3.10 -20.76 -1.59
C PRO A 306 3.35 -20.31 -3.02
N MET A 307 4.62 -20.18 -3.37
CA MET A 307 5.06 -19.97 -4.75
C MET A 307 5.75 -21.21 -5.27
N SER A 308 5.49 -21.59 -6.54
CA SER A 308 6.11 -22.78 -7.13
C SER A 308 6.52 -22.56 -8.58
N THR A 309 7.36 -23.51 -9.07
CA THR A 309 7.69 -23.64 -10.49
C THR A 309 6.71 -24.57 -11.23
N LYS A 310 5.60 -24.96 -10.61
CA LYS A 310 4.64 -25.96 -11.11
C LYS A 310 4.08 -25.63 -12.49
N LEU A 311 3.81 -24.33 -12.76
CA LEU A 311 3.28 -23.85 -14.04
C LEU A 311 4.36 -23.59 -15.10
N ARG A 312 5.64 -23.81 -14.77
CA ARG A 312 6.80 -23.52 -15.63
C ARG A 312 7.39 -24.78 -16.23
N ASN A 313 7.97 -24.68 -17.43
CA ASN A 313 8.69 -25.80 -18.07
C ASN A 313 9.81 -26.33 -17.18
N SER A 314 10.43 -25.50 -16.35
CA SER A 314 11.41 -25.91 -15.33
C SER A 314 10.82 -26.84 -14.26
N GLY A 315 9.50 -26.84 -14.07
CA GLY A 315 8.79 -27.66 -13.11
C GLY A 315 8.10 -28.90 -13.69
N ALA A 316 8.28 -29.20 -14.99
CA ALA A 316 7.53 -30.23 -15.70
C ALA A 316 7.68 -31.65 -15.13
N THR A 317 8.82 -32.00 -14.54
CA THR A 317 9.07 -33.32 -13.93
C THR A 317 9.12 -33.29 -12.42
N SER A 318 9.64 -32.22 -11.87
CA SER A 318 9.61 -31.91 -10.43
C SER A 318 9.61 -30.40 -10.24
N TYR A 319 8.76 -29.90 -9.36
CA TYR A 319 8.68 -28.47 -9.10
C TYR A 319 9.09 -28.13 -7.67
N MET A 320 9.76 -27.00 -7.54
CA MET A 320 10.11 -26.42 -6.25
C MET A 320 8.94 -25.56 -5.77
N THR A 321 8.60 -25.68 -4.49
CA THR A 321 7.68 -24.79 -3.79
C THR A 321 8.43 -24.05 -2.69
N ALA A 322 8.22 -22.75 -2.60
CA ALA A 322 8.62 -21.90 -1.50
C ALA A 322 7.37 -21.40 -0.81
N GLN A 323 7.05 -21.94 0.36
CA GLN A 323 5.87 -21.60 1.14
C GLN A 323 6.25 -20.66 2.27
N TYR A 324 5.67 -19.49 2.28
CA TYR A 324 5.83 -18.51 3.35
C TYR A 324 4.49 -18.19 3.99
N LYS A 325 4.52 -18.01 5.31
CA LYS A 325 3.35 -17.67 6.11
C LYS A 325 3.69 -16.54 7.04
N THR A 326 2.76 -15.61 7.15
CA THR A 326 2.83 -14.55 8.14
C THR A 326 1.52 -14.48 8.93
N SER A 327 1.61 -14.08 10.17
CA SER A 327 0.47 -13.68 10.97
C SER A 327 0.82 -12.46 11.79
N MET A 328 -0.18 -11.66 12.08
CA MET A 328 -0.03 -10.50 12.93
C MET A 328 -1.23 -10.37 13.86
N ASN A 329 -0.98 -10.05 15.12
CA ASN A 329 -2.00 -9.61 16.03
C ASN A 329 -1.57 -8.29 16.67
N GLY A 330 -2.53 -7.43 16.96
CA GLY A 330 -2.28 -6.16 17.61
C GLY A 330 -3.43 -5.74 18.49
N GLN A 331 -3.08 -4.94 19.49
CA GLN A 331 -4.00 -4.37 20.46
C GLN A 331 -3.63 -2.92 20.67
N LYS A 332 -4.63 -2.04 20.70
CA LYS A 332 -4.46 -0.61 20.95
C LYS A 332 -5.52 -0.15 21.96
N ILE A 333 -5.09 0.66 22.90
CA ILE A 333 -5.98 1.45 23.73
C ILE A 333 -5.65 2.92 23.50
N LYS A 334 -6.66 3.73 23.25
CA LYS A 334 -6.52 5.14 22.94
C LYS A 334 -7.60 5.93 23.65
N ASP A 335 -7.23 6.99 24.34
CA ASP A 335 -8.16 7.92 24.98
C ASP A 335 -7.91 9.34 24.50
N SER A 336 -8.96 10.01 24.05
CA SER A 336 -8.95 11.39 23.59
C SER A 336 -9.72 12.27 24.57
N PHE A 337 -9.12 13.36 25.03
CA PHE A 337 -9.70 14.26 25.99
C PHE A 337 -9.39 15.73 25.71
N GLU A 338 -10.26 16.62 26.15
CA GLU A 338 -10.07 18.06 26.03
C GLU A 338 -9.43 18.65 27.28
N VAL A 339 -8.31 19.35 27.08
CA VAL A 339 -7.61 20.09 28.14
C VAL A 339 -7.17 21.44 27.60
N ALA A 340 -7.58 22.53 28.24
CA ALA A 340 -7.18 23.89 27.90
C ALA A 340 -7.31 24.22 26.40
N ASN A 341 -8.47 23.92 25.82
CA ASN A 341 -8.78 24.09 24.40
C ASN A 341 -7.82 23.34 23.46
N SER A 342 -7.30 22.20 23.91
CA SER A 342 -6.51 21.28 23.12
C SER A 342 -7.19 19.92 23.14
N LEU A 343 -7.21 19.22 22.01
CA LEU A 343 -7.53 17.80 21.97
C LEU A 343 -6.22 17.04 22.22
N VAL A 344 -6.21 16.23 23.28
CA VAL A 344 -5.07 15.40 23.65
C VAL A 344 -5.46 13.95 23.49
N THR A 345 -4.73 13.21 22.66
CA THR A 345 -4.88 11.76 22.51
C THR A 345 -3.67 11.08 23.10
N VAL A 346 -3.89 10.09 23.95
CA VAL A 346 -2.82 9.23 24.49
C VAL A 346 -3.17 7.77 24.23
N GLY A 347 -2.17 6.94 24.04
CA GLY A 347 -2.45 5.52 23.83
C GLY A 347 -1.27 4.61 24.10
N LEU A 348 -1.61 3.34 24.22
CA LEU A 348 -0.69 2.22 24.26
C LEU A 348 -1.00 1.31 23.07
N ASP A 349 0.05 0.79 22.46
CA ASP A 349 -0.03 -0.07 21.29
C ASP A 349 0.92 -1.26 21.47
N THR A 350 0.46 -2.47 21.16
CA THR A 350 1.31 -3.64 21.14
C THR A 350 0.92 -4.54 19.98
N SER A 351 1.93 -5.13 19.34
CA SER A 351 1.70 -6.06 18.24
C SER A 351 2.77 -7.14 18.15
N VAL A 352 2.40 -8.28 17.60
CA VAL A 352 3.31 -9.39 17.31
C VAL A 352 3.10 -9.85 15.89
N ARG A 353 4.17 -9.79 15.08
CA ARG A 353 4.22 -10.40 13.75
C ARG A 353 5.04 -11.69 13.82
N ASN A 354 4.46 -12.83 13.41
CA ASN A 354 5.20 -14.07 13.16
C ASN A 354 5.42 -14.23 11.67
N TRP A 355 6.64 -14.55 11.25
CA TRP A 355 6.97 -14.83 9.86
C TRP A 355 7.87 -16.06 9.74
N LYS A 356 7.51 -16.98 8.85
CA LYS A 356 8.27 -18.21 8.61
C LYS A 356 8.16 -18.68 7.17
N GLY A 357 9.15 -19.44 6.71
CA GLY A 357 9.17 -19.98 5.36
C GLY A 357 10.00 -21.24 5.21
N GLU A 358 9.57 -22.11 4.32
CA GLU A 358 10.28 -23.32 3.94
C GLU A 358 10.22 -23.54 2.43
N SER A 359 11.15 -24.33 1.92
CA SER A 359 11.18 -24.75 0.52
C SER A 359 11.25 -26.27 0.43
N PHE A 360 10.61 -26.85 -0.58
CA PHE A 360 10.63 -28.28 -0.85
C PHE A 360 10.41 -28.56 -2.34
N THR A 361 10.74 -29.77 -2.77
CA THR A 361 10.56 -30.22 -4.15
C THR A 361 9.53 -31.33 -4.20
N THR A 362 8.58 -31.23 -5.13
CA THR A 362 7.56 -32.25 -5.37
C THR A 362 7.80 -32.93 -6.72
N ASN A 363 7.89 -34.26 -6.74
CA ASN A 363 7.95 -35.03 -7.96
C ASN A 363 6.55 -35.10 -8.60
N VAL A 364 6.42 -34.73 -9.88
CA VAL A 364 5.13 -34.63 -10.57
C VAL A 364 4.46 -36.01 -10.74
N ALA A 365 5.25 -37.07 -11.05
CA ALA A 365 4.68 -38.39 -11.32
C ALA A 365 4.23 -39.12 -10.06
N THR A 366 4.92 -38.92 -8.92
CA THR A 366 4.65 -39.68 -7.69
C THR A 366 4.00 -38.86 -6.59
N GLY A 367 3.99 -37.53 -6.70
CA GLY A 367 3.57 -36.62 -5.64
C GLY A 367 4.52 -36.60 -4.42
N ALA A 368 5.66 -37.30 -4.48
CA ALA A 368 6.61 -37.38 -3.39
C ALA A 368 7.28 -36.02 -3.13
N VAL A 369 7.28 -35.61 -1.87
CA VAL A 369 7.94 -34.38 -1.41
C VAL A 369 9.31 -34.72 -0.86
N THR A 370 10.34 -34.00 -1.33
CA THR A 370 11.75 -34.17 -0.93
C THR A 370 12.42 -32.82 -0.71
N GLY A 371 13.61 -32.84 -0.12
CA GLY A 371 14.48 -31.66 -0.03
C GLY A 371 13.89 -30.51 0.79
N ARG A 372 13.13 -30.81 1.84
CA ARG A 372 12.53 -29.78 2.71
C ARG A 372 13.62 -29.02 3.47
N THR A 373 13.61 -27.70 3.32
CA THR A 373 14.60 -26.80 3.91
C THR A 373 13.91 -25.57 4.48
N VAL A 374 14.25 -25.17 5.70
CA VAL A 374 13.79 -23.91 6.29
C VAL A 374 14.56 -22.76 5.63
N SER A 375 13.83 -21.88 4.93
CA SER A 375 14.39 -20.68 4.28
C SER A 375 14.30 -19.42 5.17
N LEU A 376 13.33 -19.40 6.07
CA LEU A 376 13.17 -18.42 7.14
C LEU A 376 12.63 -19.16 8.37
N ALA A 377 13.44 -19.25 9.42
CA ALA A 377 12.99 -19.81 10.71
C ALA A 377 11.84 -18.94 11.26
N SER A 378 10.96 -19.57 12.03
CA SER A 378 9.87 -18.81 12.66
C SER A 378 10.45 -17.66 13.48
N THR A 379 10.10 -16.45 13.11
CA THR A 379 10.63 -15.22 13.73
C THR A 379 9.47 -14.37 14.18
N ASP A 380 9.50 -13.98 15.45
CA ASP A 380 8.55 -13.08 16.05
C ASP A 380 9.14 -11.66 16.12
N THR A 381 8.39 -10.68 15.64
CA THR A 381 8.67 -9.25 15.82
C THR A 381 7.60 -8.70 16.74
N THR A 382 7.98 -8.42 18.00
CA THR A 382 7.09 -7.93 19.06
C THR A 382 7.34 -6.45 19.31
N ASN A 383 6.34 -5.61 19.04
CA ASN A 383 6.40 -4.18 19.34
C ASN A 383 5.54 -3.83 20.55
N LYS A 384 6.02 -2.92 21.39
CA LYS A 384 5.31 -2.31 22.51
C LYS A 384 5.56 -0.81 22.45
N ALA A 385 4.51 -0.01 22.54
CA ALA A 385 4.63 1.43 22.38
C ALA A 385 3.68 2.22 23.27
N ALA A 386 4.08 3.45 23.51
CA ALA A 386 3.23 4.49 24.06
C ALA A 386 3.31 5.73 23.18
N PHE A 387 2.18 6.38 22.94
CA PHE A 387 2.11 7.58 22.09
C PHE A 387 1.21 8.66 22.71
N SER A 388 1.44 9.89 22.27
CA SER A 388 0.59 11.05 22.57
C SER A 388 0.56 11.98 21.37
N LYS A 389 -0.62 12.55 21.12
CA LYS A 389 -0.86 13.58 20.09
C LYS A 389 -1.63 14.73 20.73
N VAL A 390 -1.25 15.94 20.40
CA VAL A 390 -1.91 17.17 20.87
C VAL A 390 -2.27 18.01 19.64
N GLU A 391 -3.54 18.35 19.53
CA GLU A 391 -4.09 19.20 18.48
C GLU A 391 -4.66 20.47 19.09
N LYS A 392 -4.28 21.62 18.57
CA LYS A 392 -4.72 22.92 19.10
C LYS A 392 -4.79 24.00 18.04
N SER A 393 -5.87 24.78 18.09
CA SER A 393 -6.04 25.98 17.28
C SER A 393 -5.63 27.23 18.04
N PHE A 394 -4.81 28.07 17.43
CA PHE A 394 -4.39 29.39 17.89
C PHE A 394 -4.88 30.47 16.90
N GLY A 395 -6.16 30.73 16.90
CA GLY A 395 -6.78 31.62 15.93
C GLY A 395 -6.68 31.07 14.50
N LYS A 396 -5.78 31.63 13.68
CA LYS A 396 -5.56 31.18 12.29
C LYS A 396 -4.55 30.04 12.15
N LEU A 397 -3.88 29.66 13.22
CA LEU A 397 -2.88 28.59 13.23
C LEU A 397 -3.45 27.36 13.92
N ASP A 398 -3.58 26.27 13.17
CA ASP A 398 -3.86 24.95 13.70
C ASP A 398 -2.53 24.20 13.82
N LEU A 399 -2.29 23.59 14.97
CA LEU A 399 -1.03 22.91 15.29
C LEU A 399 -1.31 21.50 15.80
N GLU A 400 -0.55 20.54 15.28
CA GLU A 400 -0.49 19.16 15.76
C GLU A 400 0.94 18.84 16.19
N VAL A 401 1.07 18.22 17.37
CA VAL A 401 2.36 17.72 17.90
C VAL A 401 2.15 16.29 18.34
N GLY A 402 2.93 15.37 17.79
CA GLY A 402 2.87 13.95 18.11
C GLY A 402 4.21 13.43 18.63
N ALA A 403 4.15 12.44 19.52
CA ALA A 403 5.30 11.69 19.97
C ALA A 403 4.92 10.23 20.24
N ARG A 404 5.81 9.29 19.85
CA ARG A 404 5.67 7.86 20.08
C ARG A 404 7.02 7.27 20.47
N TYR A 405 7.02 6.39 21.46
CA TYR A 405 8.16 5.58 21.79
C TYR A 405 7.85 4.11 21.57
N ASP A 406 8.68 3.47 20.78
CA ASP A 406 8.60 2.05 20.45
C ASP A 406 9.74 1.28 21.12
N TYR A 407 9.43 0.07 21.59
CA TYR A 407 10.39 -0.96 21.95
C TYR A 407 10.03 -2.22 21.20
N THR A 408 10.97 -2.74 20.42
CA THR A 408 10.73 -3.87 19.51
C THR A 408 11.76 -4.96 19.76
N ASP A 409 11.29 -6.18 20.03
CA ASP A 409 12.07 -7.40 20.08
C ASP A 409 11.89 -8.20 18.79
N VAL A 410 12.97 -8.75 18.22
CA VAL A 410 12.96 -9.64 17.05
C VAL A 410 13.66 -10.94 17.43
N ASP A 411 12.87 -12.00 17.63
CA ASP A 411 13.30 -13.28 18.16
C ASP A 411 13.14 -14.37 17.09
N SER A 412 14.24 -15.08 16.78
CA SER A 412 14.23 -16.17 15.81
C SER A 412 14.27 -17.54 16.50
N SER A 413 13.46 -18.48 16.03
CA SER A 413 13.52 -19.87 16.49
C SER A 413 14.81 -20.61 16.06
N ASP A 414 15.62 -20.05 15.18
CA ASP A 414 16.96 -20.55 14.85
C ASP A 414 17.96 -20.06 15.93
N THR A 415 18.31 -20.92 16.86
CA THR A 415 19.25 -20.61 17.97
C THR A 415 20.65 -20.21 17.53
N LYS A 416 20.99 -20.33 16.22
CA LYS A 416 22.24 -19.83 15.65
C LYS A 416 22.15 -18.36 15.24
N LYS A 417 20.95 -17.78 15.23
CA LYS A 417 20.69 -16.38 14.95
C LYS A 417 20.69 -15.60 16.27
N MET A 418 21.16 -14.38 16.19
CA MET A 418 21.15 -13.48 17.36
C MET A 418 19.80 -12.77 17.41
N ASP A 419 19.15 -12.84 18.56
CA ASP A 419 17.97 -12.02 18.84
C ASP A 419 18.37 -10.54 18.83
N ARG A 420 17.46 -9.68 18.37
CA ARG A 420 17.70 -8.24 18.23
C ARG A 420 16.61 -7.47 18.96
N ASN A 421 17.01 -6.38 19.58
CA ASN A 421 16.07 -5.40 20.09
C ASN A 421 16.39 -4.00 19.56
N TYR A 422 15.35 -3.20 19.39
CA TYR A 422 15.41 -1.84 18.88
C TYR A 422 14.51 -0.96 19.74
N ASP A 423 14.94 0.26 19.98
CA ASP A 423 14.10 1.28 20.59
C ASP A 423 14.17 2.58 19.81
N GLY A 424 13.07 3.29 19.73
CA GLY A 424 12.98 4.50 18.95
C GLY A 424 11.98 5.51 19.48
N LEU A 425 12.40 6.77 19.54
CA LEU A 425 11.51 7.90 19.74
C LEU A 425 11.16 8.49 18.36
N ASN A 426 9.87 8.46 18.01
CA ASN A 426 9.31 9.09 16.83
C ASN A 426 8.53 10.33 17.27
N ALA A 427 8.60 11.41 16.52
CA ALA A 427 7.91 12.65 16.87
C ALA A 427 7.68 13.52 15.63
N ASN A 428 6.63 14.30 15.67
CA ASN A 428 6.35 15.28 14.62
C ASN A 428 5.77 16.57 15.22
N ILE A 429 5.90 17.62 14.43
CA ILE A 429 5.13 18.86 14.59
C ILE A 429 4.66 19.28 13.21
N PHE A 430 3.37 19.57 13.08
CA PHE A 430 2.75 20.00 11.83
C PHE A 430 1.81 21.16 12.09
N GLY A 431 1.88 22.20 11.25
CA GLY A 431 1.06 23.39 11.39
C GLY A 431 0.39 23.79 10.09
N VAL A 432 -0.85 24.26 10.21
CA VAL A 432 -1.64 24.86 9.12
C VAL A 432 -2.00 26.30 9.50
N TYR A 433 -1.56 27.26 8.70
CA TYR A 433 -1.94 28.66 8.86
C TYR A 433 -3.06 29.02 7.86
N ASN A 434 -4.24 29.21 8.36
CA ASN A 434 -5.43 29.60 7.62
C ASN A 434 -5.47 31.11 7.41
N VAL A 435 -5.02 31.60 6.25
CA VAL A 435 -5.10 33.03 5.90
C VAL A 435 -6.55 33.44 5.80
N ASP A 436 -7.32 32.67 5.04
CA ASP A 436 -8.77 32.74 4.86
C ASP A 436 -9.29 31.36 4.35
N GLU A 437 -10.56 31.27 3.95
CA GLU A 437 -11.18 30.05 3.44
C GLU A 437 -10.57 29.56 2.12
N LYS A 438 -9.88 30.43 1.37
CA LYS A 438 -9.31 30.16 0.04
C LYS A 438 -7.80 30.00 0.03
N MET A 439 -7.13 30.25 1.17
CA MET A 439 -5.68 30.22 1.24
C MET A 439 -5.21 29.69 2.58
N LYS A 440 -4.46 28.58 2.52
CA LYS A 440 -3.81 27.96 3.67
C LYS A 440 -2.34 27.71 3.34
N TYR A 441 -1.46 27.97 4.30
CA TYR A 441 -0.08 27.49 4.27
C TYR A 441 0.08 26.36 5.27
N PHE A 442 0.94 25.40 4.96
CA PHE A 442 1.27 24.34 5.89
C PHE A 442 2.75 24.02 5.88
N ALA A 443 3.25 23.59 7.01
CA ALA A 443 4.61 23.11 7.17
C ALA A 443 4.68 22.09 8.30
N GLY A 444 5.57 21.13 8.16
CA GLY A 444 5.81 20.10 9.15
C GLY A 444 7.24 19.63 9.17
N VAL A 445 7.66 19.12 10.32
CA VAL A 445 8.88 18.34 10.48
C VAL A 445 8.57 17.10 11.30
N GLY A 446 9.17 15.97 10.92
CA GLY A 446 8.94 14.71 11.60
C GLY A 446 10.16 13.81 11.58
N LYS A 447 10.24 12.97 12.61
CA LYS A 447 11.19 11.87 12.71
C LYS A 447 10.43 10.59 12.94
N SER A 448 10.70 9.59 12.13
CA SER A 448 10.18 8.23 12.30
C SER A 448 11.29 7.19 12.17
N SER A 449 11.00 5.96 12.58
CA SER A 449 11.93 4.85 12.46
C SER A 449 11.22 3.56 12.04
N ARG A 450 11.96 2.69 11.34
CA ARG A 450 11.54 1.34 10.96
C ARG A 450 12.60 0.33 11.34
N VAL A 451 12.22 -0.69 12.10
CA VAL A 451 13.09 -1.80 12.44
C VAL A 451 13.27 -2.75 11.24
N PRO A 452 14.42 -3.45 11.12
CA PRO A 452 14.60 -4.49 10.12
C PRO A 452 13.57 -5.60 10.26
N ASP A 453 13.10 -6.14 9.15
CA ASP A 453 12.22 -7.30 9.16
C ASP A 453 12.99 -8.64 9.28
N ALA A 454 12.26 -9.74 9.50
CA ALA A 454 12.87 -11.06 9.68
C ALA A 454 13.65 -11.53 8.44
N ARG A 455 13.25 -11.14 7.22
CA ARG A 455 14.00 -11.44 6.00
C ARG A 455 15.30 -10.68 5.94
N GLU A 456 15.26 -9.39 6.23
CA GLU A 456 16.43 -8.51 6.22
C GLU A 456 17.49 -8.97 7.23
N LEU A 457 17.05 -9.50 8.38
CA LEU A 457 17.94 -9.99 9.43
C LEU A 457 18.43 -11.43 9.20
N TYR A 458 17.54 -12.36 8.81
CA TYR A 458 17.79 -13.78 9.00
C TYR A 458 17.62 -14.66 7.77
N SER A 459 17.17 -14.14 6.62
CA SER A 459 16.95 -14.95 5.43
C SER A 459 18.23 -15.68 4.98
N THR A 460 18.08 -16.97 4.70
CA THR A 460 19.12 -17.81 4.09
C THR A 460 18.70 -18.35 2.72
N GLY A 461 17.52 -17.94 2.25
CA GLY A 461 16.93 -18.39 0.99
C GLY A 461 17.54 -17.74 -0.25
N MET A 462 16.89 -17.95 -1.39
CA MET A 462 17.30 -17.33 -2.67
C MET A 462 17.12 -15.81 -2.62
N GLY A 463 18.09 -15.09 -3.20
CA GLY A 463 18.14 -13.63 -3.20
C GLY A 463 19.18 -13.07 -2.22
N ALA A 464 18.95 -11.87 -1.70
CA ALA A 464 19.84 -11.25 -0.73
C ALA A 464 19.84 -12.02 0.60
N GLN A 465 21.03 -12.29 1.12
CA GLN A 465 21.22 -12.93 2.43
C GLN A 465 20.90 -11.92 3.53
N GLY A 466 20.26 -12.39 4.60
CA GLY A 466 19.98 -11.59 5.78
C GLY A 466 21.27 -11.14 6.48
N ASN A 467 21.19 -9.99 7.13
CA ASN A 467 22.28 -9.40 7.92
C ASN A 467 21.78 -9.07 9.32
N SER A 468 22.18 -9.88 10.30
CA SER A 468 21.73 -9.71 11.71
C SER A 468 22.35 -8.50 12.42
N ASN A 469 23.25 -7.73 11.76
CA ASN A 469 23.84 -6.52 12.32
C ASN A 469 23.17 -5.22 11.85
N LEU A 470 22.01 -5.32 11.17
CA LEU A 470 21.29 -4.14 10.72
C LEU A 470 20.78 -3.29 11.91
N GLU A 471 20.93 -2.00 11.77
CA GLU A 471 20.30 -0.99 12.61
C GLU A 471 18.93 -0.58 12.04
N ASP A 472 18.09 0.06 12.85
CA ASP A 472 16.81 0.60 12.43
C ASP A 472 17.01 1.80 11.48
N THR A 473 16.25 1.84 10.40
CA THR A 473 16.19 3.01 9.52
C THR A 473 15.50 4.18 10.22
N LYS A 474 16.09 5.36 10.14
CA LYS A 474 15.51 6.61 10.66
C LYS A 474 15.26 7.58 9.50
N ASN A 475 14.07 8.15 9.45
CA ASN A 475 13.70 9.21 8.50
C ASN A 475 13.51 10.53 9.26
N TYR A 476 14.22 11.57 8.83
CA TYR A 476 14.02 12.95 9.24
C TYR A 476 13.48 13.72 8.04
N GLU A 477 12.25 14.20 8.11
CA GLU A 477 11.57 14.80 6.97
C GLU A 477 11.02 16.17 7.31
N ALA A 478 11.07 17.06 6.33
CA ALA A 478 10.46 18.38 6.38
C ALA A 478 9.56 18.57 5.15
N ASP A 479 8.36 19.06 5.38
CA ASP A 479 7.36 19.39 4.36
C ASP A 479 6.96 20.84 4.44
N ILE A 480 6.71 21.46 3.28
CA ILE A 480 6.13 22.80 3.18
C ILE A 480 5.24 22.89 1.94
N GLY A 481 4.13 23.58 2.07
CA GLY A 481 3.24 23.78 0.93
C GLY A 481 2.12 24.77 1.22
N PHE A 482 1.23 24.88 0.26
CA PHE A 482 0.02 25.69 0.42
C PHE A 482 -1.17 25.08 -0.34
N ASP A 483 -2.38 25.43 0.06
CA ASP A 483 -3.63 25.16 -0.66
C ASP A 483 -4.27 26.50 -1.00
N LYS A 484 -4.50 26.78 -2.28
CA LYS A 484 -5.07 28.05 -2.75
C LYS A 484 -6.18 27.81 -3.76
N THR A 485 -7.29 28.49 -3.54
CA THR A 485 -8.43 28.57 -4.44
C THR A 485 -8.54 29.97 -5.03
N ILE A 486 -8.53 30.11 -6.37
CA ILE A 486 -8.68 31.38 -7.09
C ILE A 486 -9.87 31.23 -8.05
N GLY A 487 -11.02 31.78 -7.68
CA GLY A 487 -12.26 31.52 -8.43
C GLY A 487 -12.58 30.03 -8.43
N THR A 488 -12.57 29.40 -9.60
CA THR A 488 -12.80 27.97 -9.81
C THR A 488 -11.51 27.15 -9.95
N PHE A 489 -10.34 27.78 -9.82
CA PHE A 489 -9.02 27.12 -9.87
C PHE A 489 -8.52 26.83 -8.47
N LYS A 490 -8.21 25.56 -8.19
CA LYS A 490 -7.61 25.11 -6.94
C LYS A 490 -6.23 24.49 -7.22
N ILE A 491 -5.22 24.87 -6.43
CA ILE A 491 -3.86 24.33 -6.53
C ILE A 491 -3.28 24.07 -5.15
N LYS A 492 -2.64 22.90 -4.99
CA LYS A 492 -1.95 22.47 -3.76
C LYS A 492 -0.56 21.93 -4.10
N PRO A 493 0.47 22.80 -4.19
CA PRO A 493 1.85 22.38 -4.30
C PRO A 493 2.44 22.06 -2.92
N LYS A 494 3.35 21.08 -2.90
CA LYS A 494 4.02 20.59 -1.70
C LYS A 494 5.44 20.17 -2.03
N LEU A 495 6.40 20.63 -1.24
CA LEU A 495 7.80 20.24 -1.28
C LEU A 495 8.12 19.40 -0.05
N PHE A 496 8.94 18.38 -0.23
CA PHE A 496 9.45 17.58 0.88
C PHE A 496 10.96 17.33 0.73
N TYR A 497 11.62 17.16 1.87
CA TYR A 497 13.02 16.76 1.97
C TYR A 497 13.14 15.74 3.10
N SER A 498 13.64 14.55 2.78
CA SER A 498 13.78 13.39 3.66
C SER A 498 15.26 13.01 3.74
N GLU A 499 15.82 13.00 4.95
CA GLU A 499 17.15 12.48 5.26
C GLU A 499 17.00 11.12 5.95
N LEU A 500 17.48 10.07 5.27
CA LEU A 500 17.44 8.69 5.73
C LEU A 500 18.78 8.31 6.35
N LYS A 501 18.78 7.98 7.64
CA LYS A 501 19.93 7.41 8.34
C LYS A 501 19.72 5.92 8.53
N ASP A 502 20.82 5.17 8.37
CA ASP A 502 20.81 3.72 8.50
C ASP A 502 19.75 3.05 7.60
N TYR A 503 19.50 3.63 6.40
CA TYR A 503 18.53 3.10 5.45
C TYR A 503 18.88 1.68 5.03
N ILE A 504 17.98 0.72 5.23
CA ILE A 504 18.21 -0.68 4.91
C ILE A 504 18.13 -0.87 3.40
N TYR A 505 19.28 -1.08 2.79
CA TYR A 505 19.48 -1.17 1.35
C TYR A 505 19.83 -2.58 0.90
N ASN A 506 19.12 -3.09 -0.11
CA ASN A 506 19.39 -4.38 -0.69
C ASN A 506 20.45 -4.24 -1.80
N THR A 507 21.65 -4.80 -1.59
CA THR A 507 22.76 -4.78 -2.57
C THR A 507 22.63 -5.82 -3.68
N GLY A 508 21.57 -6.64 -3.64
CA GLY A 508 21.41 -7.82 -4.51
C GLY A 508 22.06 -9.09 -3.96
N THR A 509 23.00 -8.97 -3.02
CA THR A 509 23.66 -10.11 -2.35
C THR A 509 23.35 -10.18 -0.85
N THR A 510 23.20 -9.02 -0.20
CA THR A 510 22.88 -8.89 1.22
C THR A 510 22.18 -7.57 1.48
N PHE A 511 21.75 -7.36 2.72
CA PHE A 511 21.24 -6.08 3.20
C PHE A 511 22.31 -5.33 3.98
N GLN A 512 22.34 -4.01 3.84
CA GLN A 512 23.25 -3.14 4.59
C GLN A 512 22.59 -1.82 4.92
N ASN A 513 23.03 -1.16 5.98
CA ASN A 513 22.62 0.21 6.28
C ASN A 513 23.44 1.19 5.42
N ILE A 514 22.78 2.17 4.84
CA ILE A 514 23.39 3.30 4.12
C ILE A 514 22.68 4.60 4.55
N ASP A 515 23.36 5.72 4.40
CA ASP A 515 22.69 7.01 4.47
C ASP A 515 22.23 7.45 3.08
N ALA A 516 21.05 8.05 3.00
CA ALA A 516 20.46 8.50 1.74
C ALA A 516 19.60 9.75 1.95
N LYS A 517 19.25 10.42 0.85
CA LYS A 517 18.35 11.57 0.82
C LYS A 517 17.31 11.37 -0.27
N ILE A 518 16.07 11.72 0.03
CA ILE A 518 14.99 11.79 -0.97
C ILE A 518 14.35 13.18 -0.85
N TYR A 519 14.12 13.83 -1.97
CA TYR A 519 13.44 15.12 -2.00
C TYR A 519 12.54 15.20 -3.23
N GLY A 520 11.49 16.01 -3.14
CA GLY A 520 10.54 16.10 -4.25
C GLY A 520 9.56 17.24 -4.16
N LEU A 521 8.74 17.30 -5.19
CA LEU A 521 7.65 18.24 -5.37
C LEU A 521 6.41 17.47 -5.82
N ASP A 522 5.30 17.67 -5.13
CA ASP A 522 3.98 17.21 -5.53
C ASP A 522 3.09 18.41 -5.80
N ILE A 523 2.31 18.36 -6.87
CA ILE A 523 1.29 19.36 -7.19
C ILE A 523 0.00 18.62 -7.50
N SER A 524 -1.09 19.06 -6.92
CA SER A 524 -2.45 18.58 -7.27
C SER A 524 -3.41 19.75 -7.35
N GLY A 525 -4.48 19.57 -8.10
CA GLY A 525 -5.50 20.60 -8.20
C GLY A 525 -6.65 20.27 -9.12
N LEU A 526 -7.58 21.19 -9.14
CA LEU A 526 -8.82 21.16 -9.94
C LEU A 526 -9.01 22.52 -10.60
N TYR A 527 -9.49 22.53 -11.81
CA TYR A 527 -9.96 23.73 -12.50
C TYR A 527 -11.33 23.48 -13.11
N ALA A 528 -12.38 24.05 -12.54
CA ALA A 528 -13.70 24.06 -13.14
C ALA A 528 -13.79 25.24 -14.13
N LEU A 529 -13.94 24.93 -15.41
CA LEU A 529 -14.13 25.94 -16.47
C LEU A 529 -15.51 26.55 -16.40
N ASP A 530 -16.53 25.69 -16.27
CA ASP A 530 -17.94 26.03 -16.15
C ASP A 530 -18.69 24.94 -15.38
N ASP A 531 -20.03 24.95 -15.42
CA ASP A 531 -20.87 23.98 -14.73
C ASP A 531 -20.79 22.56 -15.31
N HIS A 532 -20.16 22.39 -16.50
CA HIS A 532 -20.06 21.10 -17.19
C HIS A 532 -18.64 20.60 -17.32
N PHE A 533 -17.66 21.50 -17.48
CA PHE A 533 -16.26 21.13 -17.74
C PHE A 533 -15.36 21.37 -16.52
N SER A 534 -14.58 20.35 -16.19
CA SER A 534 -13.52 20.47 -15.20
C SER A 534 -12.24 19.72 -15.61
N PHE A 535 -11.11 20.18 -15.10
CA PHE A 535 -9.81 19.54 -15.22
C PHE A 535 -9.31 19.14 -13.84
N ASP A 536 -9.02 17.85 -13.66
CA ASP A 536 -8.22 17.38 -12.54
C ASP A 536 -6.78 17.24 -13.01
N TYR A 537 -5.82 17.69 -12.22
CA TYR A 537 -4.41 17.60 -12.58
C TYR A 537 -3.55 17.25 -11.36
N GLY A 538 -2.51 16.48 -11.64
CA GLY A 538 -1.53 16.08 -10.65
C GLY A 538 -0.15 15.91 -11.26
N MET A 539 0.89 16.20 -10.49
CA MET A 539 2.28 16.01 -10.88
C MET A 539 3.11 15.64 -9.65
N ALA A 540 4.01 14.69 -9.80
CA ALA A 540 4.99 14.35 -8.77
C ALA A 540 6.39 14.22 -9.39
N TYR A 541 7.36 14.83 -8.76
CA TYR A 541 8.78 14.73 -9.07
C TYR A 541 9.56 14.40 -7.82
N GLN A 542 10.48 13.44 -7.92
CA GLN A 542 11.29 13.02 -6.78
C GLN A 542 12.69 12.56 -7.22
N ARG A 543 13.64 12.73 -6.32
CA ARG A 543 15.03 12.33 -6.49
C ARG A 543 15.55 11.67 -5.22
N GLY A 544 16.29 10.59 -5.38
CA GLY A 544 16.96 9.88 -4.30
C GLY A 544 18.46 9.78 -4.54
N LYS A 545 19.26 10.05 -3.54
CA LYS A 545 20.73 9.97 -3.61
C LYS A 545 21.30 9.27 -2.39
N LYS A 546 22.25 8.36 -2.62
CA LYS A 546 23.07 7.74 -1.56
C LYS A 546 24.11 8.75 -1.05
N ASP A 547 24.27 8.86 0.26
CA ASP A 547 25.33 9.65 0.88
C ASP A 547 26.55 8.76 1.10
N GLY A 548 27.74 9.28 0.73
CA GLY A 548 29.01 8.58 0.86
C GLY A 548 29.77 8.43 -0.46
N ASN A 549 30.81 7.58 -0.44
CA ASN A 549 31.69 7.33 -1.58
C ASN A 549 31.15 6.18 -2.45
N TYR A 550 30.05 6.41 -3.15
CA TYR A 550 29.49 5.52 -4.13
C TYR A 550 29.87 5.96 -5.54
N THR A 551 30.23 5.00 -6.41
CA THR A 551 30.47 5.27 -7.84
C THR A 551 29.20 5.75 -8.51
N ASP A 552 28.06 5.11 -8.19
CA ASP A 552 26.73 5.54 -8.57
C ASP A 552 26.04 6.07 -7.32
N LYS A 553 25.65 7.34 -7.34
CA LYS A 553 25.01 8.01 -6.21
C LYS A 553 23.48 7.95 -6.27
N ASP A 554 22.90 7.53 -7.37
CA ASP A 554 21.45 7.42 -7.46
C ASP A 554 20.95 6.32 -6.53
N LEU A 555 19.85 6.61 -5.83
CA LEU A 555 19.15 5.61 -5.04
C LEU A 555 18.25 4.80 -5.97
N ALA A 556 18.25 3.49 -5.79
CA ALA A 556 17.42 2.61 -6.61
C ALA A 556 15.92 2.84 -6.36
N GLU A 557 15.13 2.57 -7.39
CA GLU A 557 13.66 2.52 -7.33
C GLU A 557 12.99 3.87 -7.04
N ILE A 558 13.65 4.97 -7.44
CA ILE A 558 13.09 6.31 -7.39
C ILE A 558 12.36 6.59 -8.71
N PRO A 559 11.03 6.65 -8.72
CA PRO A 559 10.27 6.87 -9.96
C PRO A 559 10.58 8.24 -10.59
N PRO A 560 10.55 8.32 -11.93
CA PRO A 560 10.72 9.59 -12.65
C PRO A 560 9.51 10.51 -12.47
N LEU A 561 9.60 11.72 -13.03
CA LEU A 561 8.49 12.66 -13.08
C LEU A 561 7.25 11.99 -13.68
N LYS A 562 6.13 12.11 -12.97
CA LYS A 562 4.81 11.65 -13.41
C LYS A 562 3.83 12.84 -13.41
N ALA A 563 2.98 12.92 -14.42
CA ALA A 563 1.89 13.90 -14.50
C ALA A 563 0.60 13.23 -14.98
N ASN A 564 -0.51 13.60 -14.36
CA ASN A 564 -1.85 13.18 -14.73
C ASN A 564 -2.69 14.42 -15.04
N LEU A 565 -3.47 14.36 -16.12
CA LEU A 565 -4.42 15.39 -16.49
C LEU A 565 -5.70 14.71 -16.97
N ALA A 566 -6.82 14.99 -16.31
CA ALA A 566 -8.14 14.49 -16.68
C ALA A 566 -9.09 15.64 -17.00
N LEU A 567 -9.65 15.64 -18.20
CA LEU A 567 -10.76 16.49 -18.61
C LEU A 567 -12.06 15.75 -18.36
N ASN A 568 -12.93 16.31 -17.55
CA ASN A 568 -14.27 15.82 -17.28
C ASN A 568 -15.30 16.71 -17.95
N TYR A 569 -16.31 16.09 -18.58
CA TYR A 569 -17.49 16.73 -19.10
C TYR A 569 -18.72 16.06 -18.49
N GLU A 570 -19.48 16.81 -17.69
CA GLU A 570 -20.67 16.34 -17.00
C GLU A 570 -21.91 17.01 -17.56
N ILE A 571 -22.88 16.21 -18.00
CA ILE A 571 -24.18 16.69 -18.49
C ILE A 571 -25.29 15.75 -18.01
N GLU A 572 -26.27 16.30 -17.30
CA GLU A 572 -27.39 15.54 -16.71
C GLU A 572 -26.90 14.35 -15.88
N LYS A 573 -27.04 13.13 -16.41
CA LYS A 573 -26.67 11.86 -15.76
C LYS A 573 -25.43 11.23 -16.34
N SER A 574 -24.74 11.92 -17.23
CA SER A 574 -23.59 11.43 -17.98
C SER A 574 -22.32 12.17 -17.60
N LYS A 575 -21.25 11.42 -17.38
CA LYS A 575 -19.90 11.95 -17.23
C LYS A 575 -18.96 11.31 -18.27
N TYR A 576 -18.25 12.13 -18.97
CA TYR A 576 -17.20 11.74 -19.90
C TYR A 576 -15.86 12.20 -19.34
N THR A 577 -14.89 11.30 -19.29
CA THR A 577 -13.54 11.62 -18.84
C THR A 577 -12.53 11.26 -19.91
N ALA A 578 -11.66 12.20 -20.26
CA ALA A 578 -10.48 11.98 -21.10
C ALA A 578 -9.25 12.26 -20.26
N GLU A 579 -8.40 11.25 -20.06
CA GLU A 579 -7.24 11.32 -19.18
C GLU A 579 -5.94 11.10 -19.95
N VAL A 580 -4.92 11.86 -19.59
CA VAL A 580 -3.53 11.64 -20.02
C VAL A 580 -2.68 11.35 -18.78
N VAL A 581 -1.99 10.22 -18.78
CA VAL A 581 -0.94 9.89 -17.82
C VAL A 581 0.41 9.92 -18.52
N ALA A 582 1.28 10.85 -18.14
CA ALA A 582 2.60 11.02 -18.73
C ALA A 582 3.68 10.71 -17.68
N VAL A 583 4.67 9.91 -18.06
CA VAL A 583 5.81 9.54 -17.23
C VAL A 583 7.08 9.81 -18.02
N ASP A 584 8.01 10.53 -17.42
CA ASP A 584 9.27 10.87 -18.06
C ASP A 584 10.19 9.64 -18.17
N ARG A 585 11.28 9.80 -18.92
CA ARG A 585 12.33 8.78 -19.03
C ARG A 585 12.92 8.48 -17.67
N TRP A 586 13.06 7.19 -17.36
CA TRP A 586 13.78 6.74 -16.16
C TRP A 586 15.28 6.66 -16.46
N ASN A 587 15.96 7.78 -16.38
CA ASN A 587 17.39 7.91 -16.67
C ASN A 587 18.26 8.12 -15.42
N GLU A 588 17.65 8.32 -14.27
CA GLU A 588 18.27 8.46 -12.97
C GLU A 588 17.98 7.17 -12.16
N TYR A 589 18.91 6.23 -12.20
CA TYR A 589 18.73 4.89 -11.64
C TYR A 589 20.05 4.37 -11.04
N ASP A 590 19.97 3.44 -10.11
CA ASP A 590 21.15 2.79 -9.54
C ASP A 590 21.62 1.64 -10.44
N SER A 591 22.65 1.90 -11.23
CA SER A 591 23.27 0.88 -12.10
C SER A 591 23.88 -0.28 -11.30
N SER A 592 24.31 -0.05 -10.05
CA SER A 592 24.84 -1.09 -9.16
C SER A 592 23.75 -2.04 -8.67
N ALA A 593 22.50 -1.58 -8.59
CA ALA A 593 21.31 -2.39 -8.31
C ALA A 593 20.78 -3.13 -9.55
N LYS A 594 21.46 -3.02 -10.70
CA LYS A 594 21.06 -3.58 -11.99
C LYS A 594 19.75 -3.01 -12.53
N GLU A 595 19.42 -1.81 -12.16
CA GLU A 595 18.41 -1.03 -12.86
C GLU A 595 18.91 -0.62 -14.25
N GLN A 596 17.98 -0.22 -15.10
CA GLN A 596 18.31 0.20 -16.46
C GLN A 596 17.48 1.41 -16.87
N GLU A 597 17.94 2.11 -17.90
CA GLU A 597 17.19 3.21 -18.49
C GLU A 597 15.88 2.70 -19.09
N LEU A 598 14.77 3.37 -18.78
CA LEU A 598 13.46 3.13 -19.38
C LEU A 598 13.02 4.36 -20.17
N ALA A 599 12.41 4.11 -21.34
CA ALA A 599 11.81 5.18 -22.11
C ALA A 599 10.59 5.78 -21.41
N GLY A 600 10.45 7.10 -21.49
CA GLY A 600 9.24 7.78 -21.07
C GLY A 600 8.03 7.40 -21.93
N TYR A 601 6.83 7.57 -21.38
CA TYR A 601 5.59 7.24 -22.08
C TYR A 601 4.45 8.19 -21.71
N ALA A 602 3.45 8.23 -22.58
CA ALA A 602 2.17 8.86 -22.30
C ALA A 602 1.05 7.89 -22.69
N LEU A 603 0.06 7.78 -21.82
CA LEU A 603 -1.14 6.97 -22.01
C LEU A 603 -2.33 7.90 -22.14
N PHE A 604 -3.26 7.56 -23.03
CA PHE A 604 -4.53 8.26 -23.20
C PHE A 604 -5.66 7.30 -22.86
N ASN A 605 -6.52 7.69 -21.92
CA ASN A 605 -7.62 6.90 -21.40
C ASN A 605 -8.94 7.63 -21.63
N LEU A 606 -10.00 6.88 -21.90
CA LEU A 606 -11.36 7.39 -22.05
C LEU A 606 -12.31 6.62 -21.13
N LYS A 607 -13.19 7.35 -20.44
CA LYS A 607 -14.22 6.76 -19.58
C LYS A 607 -15.56 7.48 -19.79
N TYR A 608 -16.63 6.73 -19.82
CA TYR A 608 -18.00 7.19 -19.84
C TYR A 608 -18.78 6.54 -18.72
N THR A 609 -19.43 7.33 -17.87
CA THR A 609 -20.31 6.88 -16.80
C THR A 609 -21.70 7.49 -16.98
N ASN A 610 -22.75 6.70 -16.81
CA ASN A 610 -24.12 7.16 -16.95
C ASN A 610 -25.04 6.48 -15.90
N GLN A 611 -25.90 7.25 -15.28
CA GLN A 611 -26.99 6.76 -14.45
C GLN A 611 -28.23 6.51 -15.34
N LEU A 612 -28.29 5.29 -15.94
CA LEU A 612 -29.37 4.90 -16.85
C LEU A 612 -30.76 4.95 -16.20
N HIS A 613 -30.83 4.56 -14.92
CA HIS A 613 -32.02 4.60 -14.09
C HIS A 613 -31.62 4.90 -12.65
N LYS A 614 -32.56 5.31 -11.78
CA LYS A 614 -32.27 5.61 -10.36
C LYS A 614 -31.48 4.49 -9.65
N ASN A 615 -31.64 3.25 -10.11
CA ASN A 615 -31.04 2.04 -9.55
C ASN A 615 -29.96 1.41 -10.46
N ILE A 616 -29.73 1.92 -11.67
CA ILE A 616 -28.85 1.28 -12.66
C ILE A 616 -27.81 2.27 -13.16
N GLY A 617 -26.55 1.99 -12.86
CA GLY A 617 -25.39 2.71 -13.38
C GLY A 617 -24.66 1.89 -14.45
N LEU A 618 -24.13 2.55 -15.45
CA LEU A 618 -23.31 1.98 -16.52
C LEU A 618 -21.98 2.74 -16.57
N THR A 619 -20.87 2.02 -16.60
CA THR A 619 -19.55 2.58 -16.91
C THR A 619 -18.92 1.83 -18.07
N LEU A 620 -18.40 2.57 -19.03
CA LEU A 620 -17.63 2.06 -20.18
C LEU A 620 -16.29 2.78 -20.20
N GLY A 621 -15.21 2.09 -20.59
CA GLY A 621 -13.95 2.77 -20.75
C GLY A 621 -12.94 2.01 -21.59
N VAL A 622 -11.92 2.74 -21.99
CA VAL A 622 -10.75 2.21 -22.70
C VAL A 622 -9.51 2.88 -22.15
N ASP A 623 -8.63 2.08 -21.56
CA ASP A 623 -7.30 2.53 -21.13
C ASP A 623 -6.28 2.26 -22.23
N ASN A 624 -5.23 3.10 -22.28
CA ASN A 624 -4.18 3.01 -23.31
C ASN A 624 -4.74 2.92 -24.72
N VAL A 625 -5.61 3.88 -25.07
CA VAL A 625 -6.36 3.91 -26.36
C VAL A 625 -5.46 3.69 -27.58
N PHE A 626 -4.22 4.20 -27.54
CA PHE A 626 -3.27 4.12 -28.65
C PHE A 626 -2.40 2.86 -28.63
N ASP A 627 -2.65 1.93 -27.70
CA ASP A 627 -1.92 0.66 -27.58
C ASP A 627 -0.41 0.86 -27.41
N LYS A 628 -0.03 1.88 -26.62
CA LYS A 628 1.37 2.21 -26.35
C LYS A 628 2.06 1.07 -25.62
N VAL A 629 3.22 0.64 -26.12
CA VAL A 629 4.14 -0.26 -25.40
C VAL A 629 4.93 0.55 -24.40
N TYR A 630 4.93 0.13 -23.12
CA TYR A 630 5.63 0.83 -22.04
C TYR A 630 6.00 -0.09 -20.90
N ASN A 631 6.88 0.40 -20.01
CA ASN A 631 7.27 -0.25 -18.77
C ASN A 631 7.17 0.78 -17.63
N SER A 632 6.41 0.46 -16.60
CA SER A 632 6.26 1.32 -15.40
C SER A 632 7.22 0.96 -14.27
N THR A 633 7.92 -0.16 -14.37
CA THR A 633 8.64 -0.75 -13.24
C THR A 633 10.11 -0.99 -13.57
N ASN A 634 10.99 -0.46 -12.75
CA ASN A 634 12.46 -0.60 -12.82
C ASN A 634 13.05 -1.24 -11.56
N THR A 635 12.30 -2.12 -10.89
CA THR A 635 12.77 -2.76 -9.67
C THR A 635 13.28 -4.16 -9.94
N TYR A 636 14.46 -4.48 -9.39
CA TYR A 636 15.10 -5.78 -9.56
C TYR A 636 15.62 -6.38 -8.26
N GLN A 637 15.48 -5.67 -7.18
CA GLN A 637 16.12 -6.07 -5.93
C GLN A 637 15.38 -7.20 -5.21
N ASP A 638 14.08 -7.35 -5.48
CA ASP A 638 13.19 -8.16 -4.66
C ASP A 638 12.70 -9.44 -5.30
N ILE A 639 13.02 -9.67 -6.57
CA ILE A 639 12.46 -10.79 -7.33
C ILE A 639 13.59 -11.66 -7.83
N THR A 640 13.38 -13.00 -7.83
CA THR A 640 14.23 -13.93 -8.58
C THR A 640 13.80 -13.87 -10.04
N TYR A 641 14.45 -13.01 -10.81
CA TYR A 641 14.15 -12.82 -12.21
C TYR A 641 14.65 -13.95 -13.09
N ALA A 642 13.89 -14.23 -14.12
CA ALA A 642 14.43 -14.82 -15.31
C ALA A 642 15.44 -13.87 -15.97
N SER A 643 16.44 -14.39 -16.61
CA SER A 643 17.49 -13.60 -17.26
C SER A 643 17.73 -14.07 -18.69
N ILE A 644 18.24 -13.15 -19.53
CA ILE A 644 18.82 -13.44 -20.82
C ILE A 644 20.29 -13.07 -20.72
N GLY A 645 21.16 -14.08 -20.68
CA GLY A 645 22.57 -13.85 -20.36
C GLY A 645 22.71 -13.23 -18.95
N SER A 646 23.33 -12.05 -18.86
CA SER A 646 23.50 -11.30 -17.61
C SER A 646 22.44 -10.24 -17.37
N GLN A 647 21.55 -10.00 -18.35
CA GLN A 647 20.50 -8.97 -18.25
C GLN A 647 19.22 -9.54 -17.67
N ARG A 648 18.53 -8.76 -16.86
CA ARG A 648 17.20 -9.06 -16.34
C ARG A 648 16.12 -8.74 -17.37
N VAL A 649 15.09 -9.56 -17.40
CA VAL A 649 14.00 -9.41 -18.36
C VAL A 649 12.98 -8.43 -17.80
N LEU A 650 12.71 -7.34 -18.53
CA LEU A 650 11.59 -6.46 -18.30
C LEU A 650 10.36 -6.95 -19.05
N PHE A 651 9.21 -6.84 -18.42
CA PHE A 651 7.93 -7.11 -19.05
C PHE A 651 7.22 -5.79 -19.35
N ASN A 652 6.60 -5.73 -20.54
CA ASN A 652 5.77 -4.62 -20.89
C ASN A 652 4.47 -4.65 -20.07
N ASP A 653 3.99 -3.48 -19.72
CA ASP A 653 2.70 -3.26 -19.08
C ASP A 653 1.52 -3.49 -20.04
N PRO A 654 0.27 -3.55 -19.54
CA PRO A 654 -0.90 -3.82 -20.36
C PRO A 654 -1.04 -2.83 -21.54
N GLY A 655 -1.33 -3.37 -22.71
CA GLY A 655 -1.75 -2.61 -23.89
C GLY A 655 -3.16 -2.04 -23.73
N ARG A 656 -3.87 -1.86 -24.86
CA ARG A 656 -5.24 -1.33 -24.85
C ARG A 656 -6.18 -2.24 -24.08
N TYR A 657 -6.89 -1.65 -23.09
CA TYR A 657 -7.80 -2.36 -22.21
C TYR A 657 -9.19 -1.73 -22.24
N GLY A 658 -10.16 -2.42 -22.84
CA GLY A 658 -11.57 -2.02 -22.81
C GLY A 658 -12.30 -2.69 -21.66
N TYR A 659 -13.26 -1.99 -21.04
CA TYR A 659 -14.05 -2.52 -19.93
C TYR A 659 -15.46 -1.97 -19.89
N VAL A 660 -16.36 -2.74 -19.25
CA VAL A 660 -17.74 -2.38 -18.96
C VAL A 660 -18.10 -2.79 -17.53
N ASN A 661 -18.84 -1.94 -16.84
CA ASN A 661 -19.49 -2.26 -15.58
C ASN A 661 -20.98 -1.92 -15.65
N LEU A 662 -21.80 -2.82 -15.13
CA LEU A 662 -23.21 -2.62 -14.86
C LEU A 662 -23.44 -2.74 -13.36
N LYS A 663 -23.89 -1.68 -12.72
CA LYS A 663 -24.20 -1.58 -11.30
C LYS A 663 -25.71 -1.50 -11.10
N TYR A 664 -26.25 -2.36 -10.25
CA TYR A 664 -27.62 -2.27 -9.76
C TYR A 664 -27.61 -1.98 -8.26
N SER A 665 -28.30 -0.92 -7.83
CA SER A 665 -28.41 -0.52 -6.43
C SER A 665 -29.88 -0.54 -5.99
N PHE A 666 -30.17 -0.97 -4.78
CA PHE A 666 -31.53 -1.07 -4.21
C PHE A 666 -31.61 -0.64 -2.77
#